data_3088dc540343f6620c49848de3fbc613
#
_entry.id   3088dc540343f6620c49848de3fbc613
#
_cell.length_a   1.000
_cell.length_b   1.000
_cell.length_c   1.000
_cell.angle_alpha   90.00
_cell.angle_beta   90.00
_cell.angle_gamma   90.00
#
_symmetry.space_group_name_H-M   'P 1'
#
loop_
_entity.id
_entity.type
_entity.pdbx_description
1 polymer ?
#
loop_
_entity_poly.entity_id
_entity_poly.type
_entity_poly.pdbx_seq_one_letter_code
_entity_poly.pdbx_strand_id
1 'polypeptide(L)'
;MDIEARLEYIIFENKANHYVVAGFSELKTYHNFTAAGRIEDPIEDQEYVLQGEYVKHPKYGEQFRVDMAKKKLPDNSDAIIHFLCGENFPTIGKKTAESIYETLGENCLEKIHNNPELLHEVPNLTAKKILIIQKGIQEFTGFNETYAKLLKYGLSPRQIQMLLDTYDNVLDVIKEDCFKPYYEVYGFGYKTACKMASAIGLSNEDPRRLDAYIYELARQLSMATGNTYITFATIFQNVRGVNESLIQESIDRLVSLQYLYVENTRIYPFTLHEDEVTIAKELKTHLFEVESVDVESKIKQVEFSLAITYDQEQKDAIQLFFDRSFMILTGGPGTGKTTTVKGILEICKDVYPDSKIQLCAPTGRASKRLAQLSNCDSRTIHSLLQWNLEDNSFGKNEEDPLDVDFIIVDEFSMVDTHLFAQLLKALPQRCRILLIGDEDQLESVGPGKVLEDLIKSDVIDTVHLKKIFRQSSGSGIVTLAKEIREETTCHYEDGVEFIERTTPKIMDALIDYVKDMDLDSMQILAPMYKGAAGIDEINRQMQVLFNPKSPQKNQMKVGTTIFRENDKVMLLKNLPDEDVYNGDIGTIVEIDSKQNVISVDFTNAIVDFSTDFLYYLKHAWCISVHKSQGNEYQTVFCIVDVNAKNMLEKRLLYTAISRAKKQLFIIGNRSLFETQVRLKLKRIRQTTLQERIYESIRK
;
A
#
# COMPACT_ATOMS: atom_id res chain seq x y z
N MET A 1 -12.00 1.42 -36.52
CA MET A 1 -11.73 1.13 -37.96
C MET A 1 -10.42 0.36 -38.04
N ASP A 2 -10.24 -0.42 -39.11
CA ASP A 2 -9.01 -1.18 -39.31
C ASP A 2 -8.18 -0.53 -40.40
N ILE A 3 -6.90 -0.31 -40.14
CA ILE A 3 -5.95 0.28 -41.07
C ILE A 3 -4.76 -0.65 -41.23
N GLU A 4 -4.45 -1.05 -42.46
CA GLU A 4 -3.19 -1.75 -42.78
C GLU A 4 -2.11 -0.70 -43.05
N ALA A 5 -1.07 -0.68 -42.21
CA ALA A 5 -0.03 0.33 -42.28
C ALA A 5 1.35 -0.26 -41.90
N ARG A 6 2.39 0.34 -42.47
CA ARG A 6 3.78 0.03 -42.15
C ARG A 6 4.29 0.99 -41.09
N LEU A 7 4.98 0.49 -40.10
CA LEU A 7 5.66 1.31 -39.10
C LEU A 7 6.94 1.87 -39.71
N GLU A 8 7.03 3.17 -39.83
CA GLU A 8 8.17 3.86 -40.48
C GLU A 8 9.25 4.24 -39.45
N TYR A 9 8.83 4.75 -38.30
CA TYR A 9 9.76 5.14 -37.22
C TYR A 9 9.05 5.24 -35.87
N ILE A 10 9.80 5.01 -34.79
CA ILE A 10 9.31 5.11 -33.42
C ILE A 10 9.64 6.50 -32.87
N ILE A 11 8.63 7.24 -32.39
CA ILE A 11 8.79 8.55 -31.74
C ILE A 11 9.04 8.38 -30.24
N PHE A 12 8.31 7.47 -29.62
CA PHE A 12 8.40 7.18 -28.19
C PHE A 12 8.00 5.74 -27.93
N GLU A 13 8.74 5.07 -27.07
CA GLU A 13 8.44 3.71 -26.60
C GLU A 13 8.61 3.64 -25.08
N ASN A 14 7.63 3.09 -24.40
CA ASN A 14 7.73 2.70 -23.00
C ASN A 14 7.70 1.17 -22.91
N LYS A 15 8.86 0.57 -22.70
CA LYS A 15 9.03 -0.89 -22.64
C LYS A 15 8.27 -1.55 -21.50
N ALA A 16 8.01 -0.84 -20.38
CA ALA A 16 7.32 -1.40 -19.22
C ALA A 16 5.82 -1.65 -19.46
N ASN A 17 5.19 -0.91 -20.39
CA ASN A 17 3.77 -1.06 -20.70
C ASN A 17 3.49 -1.20 -22.20
N HIS A 18 4.53 -1.34 -23.03
CA HIS A 18 4.48 -1.44 -24.47
C HIS A 18 3.71 -0.28 -25.17
N TYR A 19 3.64 0.88 -24.50
CA TYR A 19 3.01 2.05 -25.09
C TYR A 19 3.96 2.72 -26.08
N VAL A 20 3.49 2.84 -27.32
CA VAL A 20 4.27 3.34 -28.43
C VAL A 20 3.57 4.54 -29.06
N VAL A 21 4.35 5.54 -29.42
CA VAL A 21 3.95 6.60 -30.36
C VAL A 21 4.87 6.49 -31.55
N ALA A 22 4.32 6.23 -32.72
CA ALA A 22 5.10 5.96 -33.93
C ALA A 22 4.47 6.54 -35.18
N GLY A 23 5.29 6.82 -36.19
CA GLY A 23 4.86 7.19 -37.52
C GLY A 23 4.56 5.95 -38.35
N PHE A 24 3.38 5.93 -38.96
CA PHE A 24 2.91 4.88 -39.85
C PHE A 24 2.58 5.40 -41.23
N SER A 25 2.77 4.57 -42.25
CA SER A 25 2.33 4.79 -43.60
C SER A 25 1.25 3.78 -43.98
N GLU A 26 0.05 4.24 -44.33
CA GLU A 26 -1.04 3.36 -44.75
C GLU A 26 -0.70 2.65 -46.08
N LEU A 27 -0.83 1.32 -46.10
CA LEU A 27 -0.41 0.53 -47.28
C LEU A 27 -1.22 0.81 -48.57
N LYS A 28 -2.49 1.19 -48.42
CA LYS A 28 -3.40 1.42 -49.57
C LYS A 28 -3.29 2.82 -50.14
N THR A 29 -3.11 3.83 -49.29
CA THR A 29 -3.17 5.24 -49.69
C THR A 29 -1.83 5.95 -49.62
N TYR A 30 -0.81 5.32 -49.01
CA TYR A 30 0.49 5.91 -48.69
C TYR A 30 0.40 7.20 -47.86
N HIS A 31 -0.70 7.33 -47.12
CA HIS A 31 -0.90 8.45 -46.21
C HIS A 31 -0.14 8.20 -44.88
N ASN A 32 0.70 9.17 -44.53
CA ASN A 32 1.44 9.10 -43.28
C ASN A 32 0.61 9.66 -42.12
N PHE A 33 0.57 8.94 -41.02
CA PHE A 33 -0.13 9.36 -39.80
C PHE A 33 0.64 8.93 -38.55
N THR A 34 0.40 9.61 -37.45
CA THR A 34 0.94 9.21 -36.15
C THR A 34 -0.06 8.31 -35.45
N ALA A 35 0.39 7.14 -35.00
CA ALA A 35 -0.39 6.25 -34.19
C ALA A 35 0.16 6.22 -32.75
N ALA A 36 -0.74 6.18 -31.78
CA ALA A 36 -0.42 6.14 -30.36
C ALA A 36 -1.25 5.08 -29.65
N GLY A 37 -0.60 4.15 -28.99
CA GLY A 37 -1.23 3.06 -28.27
C GLY A 37 -0.26 1.95 -27.95
N ARG A 38 -0.78 0.79 -27.54
CA ARG A 38 0.05 -0.35 -27.24
C ARG A 38 0.43 -1.12 -28.51
N ILE A 39 1.72 -1.25 -28.75
CA ILE A 39 2.30 -2.06 -29.83
C ILE A 39 3.43 -2.86 -29.20
N GLU A 40 3.31 -4.18 -29.19
CA GLU A 40 4.31 -5.06 -28.61
C GLU A 40 5.47 -5.24 -29.56
N ASP A 41 6.68 -5.09 -28.99
CA ASP A 41 7.94 -5.18 -29.72
C ASP A 41 7.83 -4.53 -31.11
N PRO A 42 7.67 -3.21 -31.16
CA PRO A 42 7.48 -2.51 -32.42
C PRO A 42 8.74 -2.64 -33.27
N ILE A 43 8.57 -3.05 -34.52
CA ILE A 43 9.66 -3.24 -35.46
C ILE A 43 9.47 -2.25 -36.62
N GLU A 44 10.45 -1.40 -36.87
CA GLU A 44 10.46 -0.50 -38.02
C GLU A 44 10.44 -1.34 -39.32
N ASP A 45 9.79 -0.81 -40.34
CA ASP A 45 9.51 -1.47 -41.64
C ASP A 45 8.55 -2.68 -41.56
N GLN A 46 8.02 -3.04 -40.37
CA GLN A 46 7.03 -4.10 -40.23
C GLN A 46 5.63 -3.60 -40.57
N GLU A 47 4.86 -4.44 -41.26
CA GLU A 47 3.44 -4.19 -41.54
C GLU A 47 2.55 -4.61 -40.39
N TYR A 48 1.56 -3.75 -40.08
CA TYR A 48 0.60 -3.96 -39.00
C TYR A 48 -0.83 -3.76 -39.51
N VAL A 49 -1.76 -4.47 -38.91
CA VAL A 49 -3.19 -4.15 -38.95
C VAL A 49 -3.52 -3.44 -37.65
N LEU A 50 -3.75 -2.13 -37.73
CA LEU A 50 -4.09 -1.28 -36.60
C LEU A 50 -5.62 -1.17 -36.49
N GLN A 51 -6.17 -1.50 -35.31
CA GLN A 51 -7.58 -1.24 -34.97
C GLN A 51 -7.65 -0.07 -34.02
N GLY A 52 -8.56 0.88 -34.30
CA GLY A 52 -8.70 2.06 -33.48
C GLY A 52 -9.55 3.15 -34.14
N GLU A 53 -9.35 4.37 -33.70
CA GLU A 53 -10.04 5.55 -34.21
C GLU A 53 -9.12 6.77 -34.20
N TYR A 54 -9.39 7.71 -35.12
CA TYR A 54 -8.71 8.99 -35.10
C TYR A 54 -9.24 9.84 -33.95
N VAL A 55 -8.31 10.36 -33.15
CA VAL A 55 -8.59 11.23 -32.00
C VAL A 55 -7.78 12.52 -32.12
N LYS A 56 -8.34 13.63 -31.68
CA LYS A 56 -7.65 14.92 -31.69
C LYS A 56 -6.97 15.11 -30.31
N HIS A 57 -5.65 14.90 -30.27
CA HIS A 57 -4.89 15.13 -29.06
C HIS A 57 -4.66 16.65 -28.87
N PRO A 58 -4.89 17.19 -27.62
CA PRO A 58 -4.82 18.64 -27.40
C PRO A 58 -3.46 19.28 -27.74
N LYS A 59 -2.35 18.54 -27.61
CA LYS A 59 -0.98 19.01 -27.79
C LYS A 59 -0.37 18.59 -29.14
N TYR A 60 -0.72 17.39 -29.66
CA TYR A 60 -0.02 16.75 -30.76
C TYR A 60 -0.88 16.65 -32.04
N GLY A 61 -2.09 17.24 -32.06
CA GLY A 61 -2.96 17.23 -33.23
C GLY A 61 -3.73 15.93 -33.43
N GLU A 62 -4.03 15.59 -34.68
CA GLU A 62 -4.75 14.38 -35.01
C GLU A 62 -3.82 13.16 -34.94
N GLN A 63 -4.22 12.14 -34.20
CA GLN A 63 -3.49 10.88 -34.03
C GLN A 63 -4.45 9.71 -34.15
N PHE A 64 -3.96 8.57 -34.62
CA PHE A 64 -4.70 7.33 -34.59
C PHE A 64 -4.49 6.65 -33.24
N ARG A 65 -5.54 6.62 -32.42
CA ARG A 65 -5.50 5.88 -31.15
C ARG A 65 -5.61 4.41 -31.47
N VAL A 66 -4.54 3.66 -31.17
CA VAL A 66 -4.48 2.22 -31.39
C VAL A 66 -5.11 1.51 -30.20
N ASP A 67 -6.23 0.83 -30.42
CA ASP A 67 -6.86 -0.06 -29.47
C ASP A 67 -6.24 -1.47 -29.58
N MET A 68 -5.82 -1.87 -30.79
CA MET A 68 -5.11 -3.12 -31.06
C MET A 68 -4.19 -2.96 -32.29
N ALA A 69 -2.98 -3.49 -32.18
CA ALA A 69 -2.04 -3.63 -33.29
C ALA A 69 -1.71 -5.12 -33.52
N LYS A 70 -1.91 -5.61 -34.73
CA LYS A 70 -1.51 -6.96 -35.12
C LYS A 70 -0.36 -6.87 -36.09
N LYS A 71 0.74 -7.56 -35.82
CA LYS A 71 1.78 -7.76 -36.84
C LYS A 71 1.18 -8.60 -37.97
N LYS A 72 1.22 -8.07 -39.18
CA LYS A 72 0.80 -8.84 -40.36
C LYS A 72 1.85 -9.90 -40.64
N LEU A 73 1.42 -11.14 -40.79
CA LEU A 73 2.35 -12.18 -41.24
C LEU A 73 2.91 -11.79 -42.60
N PRO A 74 4.21 -11.90 -42.83
CA PRO A 74 4.82 -11.65 -44.10
C PRO A 74 4.20 -12.51 -45.20
N ASP A 75 3.97 -11.89 -46.37
CA ASP A 75 3.35 -12.55 -47.52
C ASP A 75 4.31 -12.69 -48.72
N ASN A 76 5.40 -11.92 -48.73
CA ASN A 76 6.40 -11.99 -49.80
C ASN A 76 7.61 -12.87 -49.39
N SER A 77 8.31 -13.41 -50.41
CA SER A 77 9.41 -14.37 -50.28
C SER A 77 10.50 -13.91 -49.28
N ASP A 78 11.02 -12.71 -49.48
CA ASP A 78 12.17 -12.22 -48.69
C ASP A 78 11.80 -11.97 -47.25
N ALA A 79 10.61 -11.41 -47.00
CA ALA A 79 10.11 -11.18 -45.66
C ALA A 79 9.77 -12.47 -44.91
N ILE A 80 9.18 -13.49 -45.56
CA ILE A 80 8.94 -14.81 -44.99
C ILE A 80 10.22 -15.51 -44.58
N ILE A 81 11.24 -15.49 -45.47
CA ILE A 81 12.52 -16.09 -45.19
C ILE A 81 13.20 -15.38 -44.00
N HIS A 82 13.17 -14.04 -43.98
CA HIS A 82 13.73 -13.27 -42.88
C HIS A 82 13.01 -13.56 -41.57
N PHE A 83 11.68 -13.61 -41.56
CA PHE A 83 10.85 -13.91 -40.41
C PHE A 83 11.17 -15.28 -39.81
N LEU A 84 11.24 -16.33 -40.64
CA LEU A 84 11.56 -17.70 -40.19
C LEU A 84 13.02 -17.86 -39.72
N CYS A 85 13.91 -16.93 -40.08
CA CYS A 85 15.29 -16.90 -39.58
C CYS A 85 15.45 -16.07 -38.28
N GLY A 86 14.37 -15.48 -37.77
CA GLY A 86 14.37 -14.64 -36.56
C GLY A 86 14.51 -15.45 -35.27
N GLU A 87 14.63 -14.70 -34.15
CA GLU A 87 14.87 -15.26 -32.80
C GLU A 87 13.77 -16.24 -32.33
N ASN A 88 12.54 -16.06 -32.78
CA ASN A 88 11.42 -16.94 -32.46
C ASN A 88 11.50 -18.34 -33.08
N PHE A 89 12.44 -18.55 -34.01
CA PHE A 89 12.61 -19.82 -34.73
C PHE A 89 14.06 -20.34 -34.59
N PRO A 90 14.53 -20.65 -33.37
CA PRO A 90 15.88 -21.11 -33.16
C PRO A 90 16.16 -22.37 -33.99
N THR A 91 17.33 -22.43 -34.63
CA THR A 91 17.77 -23.51 -35.52
C THR A 91 17.14 -23.54 -36.92
N ILE A 92 16.25 -22.64 -37.26
CA ILE A 92 15.74 -22.48 -38.64
C ILE A 92 16.69 -21.51 -39.39
N GLY A 93 17.46 -22.05 -40.28
CA GLY A 93 18.36 -21.25 -41.12
C GLY A 93 17.78 -20.97 -42.49
N LYS A 94 18.41 -20.04 -43.23
CA LYS A 94 17.95 -19.54 -44.54
C LYS A 94 17.53 -20.65 -45.53
N LYS A 95 18.33 -21.71 -45.66
CA LYS A 95 18.03 -22.85 -46.56
C LYS A 95 16.72 -23.57 -46.15
N THR A 96 16.45 -23.68 -44.86
CA THR A 96 15.23 -24.30 -44.39
C THR A 96 13.99 -23.39 -44.63
N ALA A 97 14.15 -22.11 -44.42
CA ALA A 97 13.11 -21.10 -44.69
C ALA A 97 12.78 -21.01 -46.20
N GLU A 98 13.82 -21.04 -47.07
CA GLU A 98 13.66 -21.09 -48.52
C GLU A 98 12.91 -22.36 -48.95
N SER A 99 13.27 -23.52 -48.41
CA SER A 99 12.54 -24.77 -48.74
C SER A 99 11.08 -24.77 -48.30
N ILE A 100 10.74 -24.12 -47.19
CA ILE A 100 9.35 -23.96 -46.75
C ILE A 100 8.59 -23.08 -47.75
N TYR A 101 9.18 -21.96 -48.16
CA TYR A 101 8.55 -21.07 -49.12
C TYR A 101 8.39 -21.70 -50.52
N GLU A 102 9.43 -22.39 -51.01
CA GLU A 102 9.39 -23.08 -52.31
C GLU A 102 8.33 -24.19 -52.36
N THR A 103 8.11 -24.88 -51.22
CA THR A 103 7.13 -25.97 -51.16
C THR A 103 5.69 -25.48 -50.98
N LEU A 104 5.46 -24.50 -50.10
CA LEU A 104 4.11 -24.04 -49.71
C LEU A 104 3.66 -22.75 -50.42
N GLY A 105 4.62 -22.01 -51.05
CA GLY A 105 4.35 -20.83 -51.86
C GLY A 105 3.97 -19.59 -51.04
N GLU A 106 3.39 -18.63 -51.73
CA GLU A 106 2.88 -17.38 -51.14
C GLU A 106 1.88 -17.69 -50.00
N ASN A 107 1.87 -16.85 -48.97
CA ASN A 107 1.06 -17.00 -47.76
C ASN A 107 1.33 -18.32 -47.01
N CYS A 108 2.54 -18.94 -47.13
CA CYS A 108 2.85 -20.20 -46.47
C CYS A 108 2.71 -20.11 -44.96
N LEU A 109 3.00 -18.99 -44.32
CA LEU A 109 2.86 -18.81 -42.86
C LEU A 109 1.41 -18.88 -42.42
N GLU A 110 0.50 -18.30 -43.17
CA GLU A 110 -0.95 -18.36 -42.91
C GLU A 110 -1.50 -19.77 -43.16
N LYS A 111 -1.02 -20.44 -44.21
CA LYS A 111 -1.35 -21.84 -44.48
C LYS A 111 -0.89 -22.75 -43.35
N ILE A 112 0.34 -22.58 -42.84
CA ILE A 112 0.87 -23.36 -41.70
C ILE A 112 0.10 -23.04 -40.43
N HIS A 113 -0.27 -21.80 -40.20
CA HIS A 113 -1.08 -21.42 -39.03
C HIS A 113 -2.44 -22.16 -39.04
N ASN A 114 -3.12 -22.19 -40.20
CA ASN A 114 -4.43 -22.81 -40.34
C ASN A 114 -4.36 -24.36 -40.42
N ASN A 115 -3.29 -24.91 -40.96
CA ASN A 115 -3.03 -26.34 -41.09
C ASN A 115 -1.56 -26.68 -40.88
N PRO A 116 -1.11 -26.89 -39.64
CA PRO A 116 0.28 -27.20 -39.31
C PRO A 116 0.86 -28.46 -39.96
N GLU A 117 0.00 -29.41 -40.37
CA GLU A 117 0.40 -30.66 -41.02
C GLU A 117 1.09 -30.43 -42.38
N LEU A 118 0.85 -29.30 -43.03
CA LEU A 118 1.53 -28.94 -44.26
C LEU A 118 3.06 -28.89 -44.17
N LEU A 119 3.60 -28.73 -42.97
CA LEU A 119 5.05 -28.77 -42.74
C LEU A 119 5.65 -30.13 -42.99
N HIS A 120 4.89 -31.21 -42.95
CA HIS A 120 5.34 -32.57 -43.31
C HIS A 120 5.60 -32.74 -44.81
N GLU A 121 5.05 -31.87 -45.65
CA GLU A 121 5.26 -31.88 -47.10
C GLU A 121 6.61 -31.23 -47.49
N VAL A 122 7.23 -30.50 -46.57
CA VAL A 122 8.49 -29.79 -46.83
C VAL A 122 9.69 -30.75 -46.77
N PRO A 123 10.50 -30.90 -47.87
CA PRO A 123 11.61 -31.80 -47.91
C PRO A 123 12.66 -31.51 -46.82
N ASN A 124 13.20 -32.56 -46.19
CA ASN A 124 14.25 -32.49 -45.18
C ASN A 124 13.94 -31.70 -43.92
N LEU A 125 12.67 -31.47 -43.60
CA LEU A 125 12.27 -30.83 -42.37
C LEU A 125 12.12 -31.89 -41.26
N THR A 126 12.93 -31.76 -40.19
CA THR A 126 12.88 -32.72 -39.07
C THR A 126 11.72 -32.42 -38.14
N ALA A 127 11.20 -33.46 -37.46
CA ALA A 127 10.13 -33.28 -36.49
C ALA A 127 10.40 -32.21 -35.43
N LYS A 128 11.68 -32.07 -35.00
CA LYS A 128 12.10 -31.01 -34.06
C LYS A 128 11.94 -29.61 -34.66
N LYS A 129 12.28 -29.43 -35.94
CA LYS A 129 12.12 -28.14 -36.63
C LYS A 129 10.65 -27.83 -36.89
N ILE A 130 9.84 -28.82 -37.21
CA ILE A 130 8.37 -28.68 -37.38
C ILE A 130 7.76 -28.13 -36.08
N LEU A 131 8.08 -28.70 -34.93
CA LEU A 131 7.60 -28.22 -33.63
C LEU A 131 8.05 -26.79 -33.35
N ILE A 132 9.29 -26.43 -33.67
CA ILE A 132 9.79 -25.05 -33.48
C ILE A 132 9.00 -24.07 -34.34
N ILE A 133 8.73 -24.41 -35.61
CA ILE A 133 7.98 -23.54 -36.53
C ILE A 133 6.53 -23.42 -36.09
N GLN A 134 5.88 -24.52 -35.73
CA GLN A 134 4.51 -24.53 -35.23
C GLN A 134 4.39 -23.64 -33.99
N LYS A 135 5.27 -23.85 -33.01
CA LYS A 135 5.30 -23.10 -31.76
C LYS A 135 5.55 -21.62 -32.01
N GLY A 136 6.54 -21.24 -32.81
CA GLY A 136 6.86 -19.85 -33.11
C GLY A 136 5.75 -19.12 -33.84
N ILE A 137 5.05 -19.76 -34.80
CA ILE A 137 3.91 -19.16 -35.50
C ILE A 137 2.72 -19.04 -34.54
N GLN A 138 2.49 -20.04 -33.70
CA GLN A 138 1.39 -20.06 -32.73
C GLN A 138 1.61 -18.99 -31.64
N GLU A 139 2.82 -18.84 -31.13
CA GLU A 139 3.16 -17.78 -30.17
C GLU A 139 2.98 -16.39 -30.79
N PHE A 140 3.41 -16.21 -32.05
CA PHE A 140 3.27 -14.95 -32.76
C PHE A 140 1.81 -14.56 -33.02
N THR A 141 0.94 -15.54 -33.36
CA THR A 141 -0.48 -15.31 -33.70
C THR A 141 -1.39 -15.45 -32.48
N GLY A 142 -1.09 -16.37 -31.57
CA GLY A 142 -1.93 -16.73 -30.42
C GLY A 142 -1.98 -15.64 -29.34
N PHE A 143 -0.89 -14.92 -29.13
CA PHE A 143 -0.84 -13.82 -28.15
C PHE A 143 -1.80 -12.68 -28.53
N ASN A 144 -1.84 -12.32 -29.81
CA ASN A 144 -2.74 -11.28 -30.31
C ASN A 144 -4.21 -11.66 -30.17
N GLU A 145 -4.58 -12.93 -30.34
CA GLU A 145 -5.97 -13.39 -30.17
C GLU A 145 -6.39 -13.39 -28.70
N THR A 146 -5.51 -13.82 -27.82
CA THR A 146 -5.74 -13.81 -26.37
C THR A 146 -5.98 -12.38 -25.88
N TYR A 147 -5.10 -11.46 -26.27
CA TYR A 147 -5.22 -10.05 -25.89
C TYR A 147 -6.54 -9.43 -26.39
N ALA A 148 -6.89 -9.71 -27.66
CA ALA A 148 -8.12 -9.20 -28.25
C ALA A 148 -9.38 -9.75 -27.56
N LYS A 149 -9.38 -11.01 -27.13
CA LYS A 149 -10.48 -11.62 -26.36
C LYS A 149 -10.59 -10.98 -24.97
N LEU A 150 -9.47 -10.75 -24.31
CA LEU A 150 -9.44 -10.11 -22.98
C LEU A 150 -9.93 -8.65 -23.03
N LEU A 151 -9.61 -7.88 -24.07
CA LEU A 151 -10.21 -6.58 -24.32
C LEU A 151 -11.74 -6.64 -24.47
N LYS A 152 -12.26 -7.64 -25.22
CA LYS A 152 -13.71 -7.85 -25.34
C LYS A 152 -14.39 -8.20 -24.03
N TYR A 153 -13.65 -8.79 -23.08
CA TYR A 153 -14.14 -9.05 -21.71
C TYR A 153 -14.14 -7.78 -20.83
N GLY A 154 -13.76 -6.61 -21.42
CA GLY A 154 -13.81 -5.31 -20.74
C GLY A 154 -12.62 -5.03 -19.83
N LEU A 155 -11.51 -5.74 -20.00
CA LEU A 155 -10.28 -5.53 -19.25
C LEU A 155 -9.47 -4.38 -19.85
N SER A 156 -8.85 -3.59 -19.00
CA SER A 156 -7.90 -2.57 -19.44
C SER A 156 -6.55 -3.19 -19.82
N PRO A 157 -5.71 -2.50 -20.64
CA PRO A 157 -4.38 -2.98 -21.00
C PRO A 157 -3.53 -3.41 -19.80
N ARG A 158 -3.55 -2.63 -18.71
CA ARG A 158 -2.84 -2.96 -17.48
C ARG A 158 -3.34 -4.27 -16.84
N GLN A 159 -4.66 -4.45 -16.80
CA GLN A 159 -5.25 -5.69 -16.24
C GLN A 159 -4.92 -6.90 -17.08
N ILE A 160 -4.91 -6.76 -18.40
CA ILE A 160 -4.51 -7.82 -19.31
C ILE A 160 -3.05 -8.21 -19.07
N GLN A 161 -2.15 -7.22 -18.93
CA GLN A 161 -0.75 -7.49 -18.65
C GLN A 161 -0.57 -8.26 -17.34
N MET A 162 -1.24 -7.81 -16.27
CA MET A 162 -1.19 -8.53 -14.98
C MET A 162 -1.58 -10.00 -15.11
N LEU A 163 -2.60 -10.30 -15.94
CA LEU A 163 -3.02 -11.69 -16.17
C LEU A 163 -2.00 -12.49 -16.99
N LEU A 164 -1.41 -11.86 -18.02
CA LEU A 164 -0.40 -12.49 -18.87
C LEU A 164 0.91 -12.76 -18.12
N ASP A 165 1.27 -11.88 -17.19
CA ASP A 165 2.46 -12.06 -16.34
C ASP A 165 2.26 -13.16 -15.27
N THR A 166 0.98 -13.42 -14.90
CA THR A 166 0.67 -14.40 -13.84
C THR A 166 0.37 -15.79 -14.39
N TYR A 167 -0.27 -15.90 -15.55
CA TYR A 167 -0.77 -17.17 -16.10
C TYR A 167 -0.24 -17.44 -17.50
N ASP A 168 0.33 -18.61 -17.72
CA ASP A 168 0.75 -19.07 -19.06
C ASP A 168 -0.43 -19.17 -20.05
N ASN A 169 -1.59 -19.63 -19.58
CA ASN A 169 -2.81 -19.85 -20.35
C ASN A 169 -4.02 -19.11 -19.76
N VAL A 170 -4.02 -17.79 -19.84
CA VAL A 170 -5.06 -16.92 -19.26
C VAL A 170 -6.47 -17.31 -19.68
N LEU A 171 -6.70 -17.64 -20.97
CA LEU A 171 -8.04 -17.95 -21.46
C LEU A 171 -8.61 -19.24 -20.88
N ASP A 172 -7.77 -20.24 -20.60
CA ASP A 172 -8.21 -21.49 -20.00
C ASP A 172 -8.52 -21.31 -18.50
N VAL A 173 -7.70 -20.50 -17.80
CA VAL A 173 -7.99 -20.10 -16.42
C VAL A 173 -9.35 -19.39 -16.33
N ILE A 174 -9.61 -18.42 -17.22
CA ILE A 174 -10.88 -17.68 -17.23
C ILE A 174 -12.07 -18.57 -17.58
N LYS A 175 -11.90 -19.55 -18.47
CA LYS A 175 -12.98 -20.53 -18.80
C LYS A 175 -13.30 -21.45 -17.63
N GLU A 176 -12.27 -21.90 -16.90
CA GLU A 176 -12.43 -22.72 -15.71
C GLU A 176 -13.13 -21.94 -14.60
N ASP A 177 -12.53 -20.82 -14.19
CA ASP A 177 -13.13 -19.87 -13.25
C ASP A 177 -12.72 -18.43 -13.57
N CYS A 178 -13.68 -17.66 -14.06
CA CYS A 178 -13.46 -16.23 -14.37
C CYS A 178 -13.24 -15.37 -13.12
N PHE A 179 -13.48 -15.86 -11.91
CA PHE A 179 -13.17 -15.15 -10.67
C PHE A 179 -11.80 -15.52 -10.11
N LYS A 180 -11.13 -16.56 -10.61
CA LYS A 180 -9.80 -16.97 -10.15
C LYS A 180 -8.79 -15.82 -10.16
N PRO A 181 -8.70 -14.94 -11.19
CA PRO A 181 -7.83 -13.77 -11.17
C PRO A 181 -8.11 -12.81 -10.02
N TYR A 182 -9.36 -12.69 -9.57
CA TYR A 182 -9.72 -11.86 -8.43
C TYR A 182 -9.15 -12.41 -7.11
N TYR A 183 -9.09 -13.71 -6.98
CA TYR A 183 -8.54 -14.33 -5.77
C TYR A 183 -7.01 -14.32 -5.72
N GLU A 184 -6.35 -14.49 -6.86
CA GLU A 184 -4.91 -14.79 -6.94
C GLU A 184 -4.05 -13.61 -7.41
N VAL A 185 -4.59 -12.68 -8.22
CA VAL A 185 -3.81 -11.59 -8.83
C VAL A 185 -3.96 -10.31 -8.03
N TYR A 186 -2.87 -9.84 -7.43
CA TYR A 186 -2.88 -8.59 -6.69
C TYR A 186 -3.32 -7.40 -7.58
N GLY A 187 -4.26 -6.61 -7.08
CA GLY A 187 -4.78 -5.46 -7.83
C GLY A 187 -5.89 -5.78 -8.84
N PHE A 188 -6.19 -7.07 -9.09
CA PHE A 188 -7.34 -7.45 -9.90
C PHE A 188 -8.63 -7.42 -9.06
N GLY A 189 -9.39 -6.36 -9.17
CA GLY A 189 -10.50 -6.07 -8.27
C GLY A 189 -11.79 -6.87 -8.55
N TYR A 190 -12.60 -7.12 -7.50
CA TYR A 190 -13.91 -7.78 -7.58
C TYR A 190 -14.84 -7.20 -8.65
N LYS A 191 -14.93 -5.87 -8.77
CA LYS A 191 -15.76 -5.21 -9.80
C LYS A 191 -15.31 -5.54 -11.21
N THR A 192 -14.01 -5.68 -11.44
CA THR A 192 -13.44 -6.09 -12.74
C THR A 192 -13.82 -7.53 -13.04
N ALA A 193 -13.67 -8.46 -12.08
CA ALA A 193 -14.08 -9.84 -12.23
C ALA A 193 -15.57 -9.96 -12.54
N CYS A 194 -16.43 -9.20 -11.87
CA CYS A 194 -17.87 -9.16 -12.16
C CYS A 194 -18.20 -8.68 -13.58
N LYS A 195 -17.49 -7.65 -14.07
CA LYS A 195 -17.65 -7.18 -15.46
C LYS A 195 -17.22 -8.24 -16.46
N MET A 196 -16.06 -8.84 -16.23
CA MET A 196 -15.55 -9.94 -17.05
C MET A 196 -16.52 -11.12 -17.07
N ALA A 197 -17.02 -11.58 -15.93
CA ALA A 197 -18.02 -12.65 -15.82
C ALA A 197 -19.29 -12.35 -16.62
N SER A 198 -19.73 -11.08 -16.63
CA SER A 198 -20.90 -10.67 -17.42
C SER A 198 -20.59 -10.64 -18.93
N ALA A 199 -19.40 -10.19 -19.32
CA ALA A 199 -18.98 -10.16 -20.71
C ALA A 199 -18.81 -11.56 -21.33
N ILE A 200 -18.43 -12.54 -20.51
CA ILE A 200 -18.33 -13.97 -20.92
C ILE A 200 -19.73 -14.63 -21.02
N GLY A 201 -20.76 -13.96 -20.47
CA GLY A 201 -22.11 -14.50 -20.44
C GLY A 201 -22.41 -15.44 -19.26
N LEU A 202 -21.63 -15.34 -18.17
CA LEU A 202 -21.87 -16.15 -16.96
C LEU A 202 -23.23 -15.78 -16.35
N SER A 203 -24.08 -16.80 -16.09
CA SER A 203 -25.39 -16.59 -15.47
C SER A 203 -25.29 -15.83 -14.14
N ASN A 204 -26.33 -15.05 -13.83
CA ASN A 204 -26.41 -14.39 -12.52
C ASN A 204 -26.60 -15.36 -11.37
N GLU A 205 -27.09 -16.58 -11.65
CA GLU A 205 -27.30 -17.64 -10.67
C GLU A 205 -26.10 -18.59 -10.55
N ASP A 206 -25.02 -18.35 -11.31
CA ASP A 206 -23.83 -19.19 -11.26
C ASP A 206 -23.21 -19.14 -9.86
N PRO A 207 -22.95 -20.30 -9.23
CA PRO A 207 -22.41 -20.37 -7.86
C PRO A 207 -21.12 -19.58 -7.66
N ARG A 208 -20.25 -19.46 -8.66
CA ARG A 208 -18.99 -18.71 -8.60
C ARG A 208 -19.19 -17.23 -8.30
N ARG A 209 -20.33 -16.66 -8.71
CA ARG A 209 -20.68 -15.26 -8.34
C ARG A 209 -20.95 -15.10 -6.85
N LEU A 210 -21.64 -16.07 -6.26
CA LEU A 210 -21.90 -16.10 -4.82
C LEU A 210 -20.59 -16.30 -4.05
N ASP A 211 -19.74 -17.19 -4.51
CA ASP A 211 -18.41 -17.46 -3.93
C ASP A 211 -17.57 -16.19 -3.91
N ALA A 212 -17.45 -15.52 -5.05
CA ALA A 212 -16.69 -14.26 -5.14
C ALA A 212 -17.29 -13.14 -4.28
N TYR A 213 -18.61 -13.06 -4.17
CA TYR A 213 -19.29 -12.08 -3.33
C TYR A 213 -19.05 -12.35 -1.83
N ILE A 214 -19.13 -13.60 -1.38
CA ILE A 214 -18.88 -13.96 0.02
C ILE A 214 -17.41 -13.70 0.39
N TYR A 215 -16.47 -14.03 -0.48
CA TYR A 215 -15.07 -13.74 -0.27
C TYR A 215 -14.80 -12.22 -0.18
N GLU A 216 -15.35 -11.43 -1.10
CA GLU A 216 -15.24 -9.96 -1.05
C GLU A 216 -15.86 -9.39 0.22
N LEU A 217 -17.03 -9.89 0.63
CA LEU A 217 -17.69 -9.48 1.87
C LEU A 217 -16.82 -9.78 3.09
N ALA A 218 -16.22 -10.97 3.16
CA ALA A 218 -15.32 -11.34 4.24
C ALA A 218 -14.12 -10.38 4.32
N ARG A 219 -13.47 -10.12 3.19
CA ARG A 219 -12.35 -9.18 3.11
C ARG A 219 -12.74 -7.75 3.48
N GLN A 220 -13.84 -7.24 2.92
CA GLN A 220 -14.31 -5.88 3.21
C GLN A 220 -14.68 -5.71 4.67
N LEU A 221 -15.36 -6.67 5.27
CA LEU A 221 -15.72 -6.62 6.68
C LEU A 221 -14.47 -6.68 7.58
N SER A 222 -13.50 -7.55 7.29
CA SER A 222 -12.24 -7.61 8.01
C SER A 222 -11.50 -6.27 7.95
N MET A 223 -11.37 -5.68 6.76
CA MET A 223 -10.72 -4.38 6.59
C MET A 223 -11.48 -3.23 7.28
N ALA A 224 -12.80 -3.21 7.18
CA ALA A 224 -13.62 -2.13 7.76
C ALA A 224 -13.72 -2.18 9.28
N THR A 225 -13.60 -3.36 9.89
CA THR A 225 -13.72 -3.56 11.34
C THR A 225 -12.37 -3.74 12.02
N GLY A 226 -11.32 -4.07 11.27
CA GLY A 226 -10.02 -4.47 11.78
C GLY A 226 -9.99 -5.89 12.36
N ASN A 227 -11.06 -6.67 12.17
CA ASN A 227 -11.12 -8.05 12.64
C ASN A 227 -10.30 -8.99 11.76
N THR A 228 -9.67 -10.01 12.32
CA THR A 228 -9.03 -11.07 11.53
C THR A 228 -10.01 -12.13 11.07
N TYR A 229 -11.18 -12.25 11.71
CA TYR A 229 -12.26 -13.13 11.32
C TYR A 229 -13.64 -12.46 11.42
N ILE A 230 -14.60 -13.06 10.76
CA ILE A 230 -16.03 -12.73 10.88
C ILE A 230 -16.81 -13.98 11.28
N THR A 231 -18.07 -13.83 11.69
CA THR A 231 -18.92 -14.97 12.08
C THR A 231 -19.89 -15.36 10.97
N PHE A 232 -20.36 -16.61 10.95
CA PHE A 232 -21.45 -17.04 10.07
C PHE A 232 -22.67 -16.13 10.17
N ALA A 233 -23.06 -15.73 11.40
CA ALA A 233 -24.17 -14.82 11.62
C ALA A 233 -23.98 -13.49 10.87
N THR A 234 -22.75 -12.98 10.85
CA THR A 234 -22.41 -11.75 10.13
C THR A 234 -22.57 -11.94 8.62
N ILE A 235 -22.15 -13.05 8.05
CA ILE A 235 -22.34 -13.33 6.61
C ILE A 235 -23.84 -13.43 6.30
N PHE A 236 -24.60 -14.26 7.05
CA PHE A 236 -26.05 -14.43 6.81
C PHE A 236 -26.84 -13.12 6.90
N GLN A 237 -26.46 -12.20 7.81
CA GLN A 237 -27.10 -10.89 7.90
C GLN A 237 -26.81 -9.97 6.70
N ASN A 238 -25.64 -10.12 6.07
CA ASN A 238 -25.23 -9.26 4.96
C ASN A 238 -25.58 -9.84 3.58
N VAL A 239 -25.69 -11.16 3.43
CA VAL A 239 -26.09 -11.82 2.18
C VAL A 239 -27.60 -11.99 2.18
N ARG A 240 -28.31 -10.99 1.66
CA ARG A 240 -29.79 -10.98 1.67
C ARG A 240 -30.37 -11.68 0.45
N GLY A 241 -31.48 -12.40 0.65
CA GLY A 241 -32.25 -13.03 -0.44
C GLY A 241 -31.65 -14.32 -0.98
N VAL A 242 -30.61 -14.86 -0.35
CA VAL A 242 -29.99 -16.16 -0.69
C VAL A 242 -30.29 -17.14 0.44
N ASN A 243 -30.57 -18.40 0.09
CA ASN A 243 -30.80 -19.47 1.06
C ASN A 243 -29.51 -19.75 1.86
N GLU A 244 -29.61 -19.94 3.17
CA GLU A 244 -28.50 -20.24 4.05
C GLU A 244 -27.70 -21.50 3.62
N SER A 245 -28.37 -22.52 3.05
CA SER A 245 -27.68 -23.70 2.52
C SER A 245 -26.73 -23.36 1.35
N LEU A 246 -27.14 -22.47 0.44
CA LEU A 246 -26.31 -22.04 -0.67
C LEU A 246 -25.12 -21.19 -0.19
N ILE A 247 -25.31 -20.40 0.86
CA ILE A 247 -24.23 -19.64 1.49
C ILE A 247 -23.22 -20.61 2.12
N GLN A 248 -23.71 -21.64 2.83
CA GLN A 248 -22.84 -22.65 3.43
C GLN A 248 -22.05 -23.42 2.37
N GLU A 249 -22.72 -23.89 1.30
CA GLU A 249 -22.06 -24.56 0.18
C GLU A 249 -20.97 -23.68 -0.49
N SER A 250 -21.23 -22.38 -0.59
CA SER A 250 -20.26 -21.42 -1.11
C SER A 250 -19.05 -21.29 -0.19
N ILE A 251 -19.27 -21.19 1.12
CA ILE A 251 -18.19 -21.14 2.11
C ILE A 251 -17.36 -22.44 2.03
N ASP A 252 -18.00 -23.61 1.94
CA ASP A 252 -17.32 -24.91 1.87
C ASP A 252 -16.44 -25.01 0.61
N ARG A 253 -16.91 -24.50 -0.56
CA ARG A 253 -16.08 -24.39 -1.77
C ARG A 253 -14.89 -23.47 -1.59
N LEU A 254 -15.09 -22.28 -1.03
CA LEU A 254 -14.02 -21.31 -0.76
C LEU A 254 -12.98 -21.84 0.24
N VAL A 255 -13.40 -22.65 1.20
CA VAL A 255 -12.51 -23.36 2.13
C VAL A 255 -11.71 -24.44 1.40
N SER A 256 -12.36 -25.23 0.53
CA SER A 256 -11.67 -26.26 -0.25
C SER A 256 -10.62 -25.70 -1.21
N LEU A 257 -10.83 -24.47 -1.69
CA LEU A 257 -9.91 -23.71 -2.54
C LEU A 257 -8.88 -22.88 -1.75
N GLN A 258 -8.90 -22.94 -0.43
CA GLN A 258 -8.00 -22.16 0.47
C GLN A 258 -8.11 -20.65 0.32
N TYR A 259 -9.28 -20.12 -0.04
CA TYR A 259 -9.53 -18.67 -0.02
C TYR A 259 -10.12 -18.22 1.33
N LEU A 260 -10.88 -19.09 1.99
CA LEU A 260 -11.35 -18.91 3.35
C LEU A 260 -10.84 -20.05 4.25
N TYR A 261 -10.79 -19.78 5.53
CA TYR A 261 -10.57 -20.80 6.57
C TYR A 261 -11.68 -20.73 7.61
N VAL A 262 -12.18 -21.87 8.04
CA VAL A 262 -13.26 -21.97 9.02
C VAL A 262 -12.77 -22.71 10.27
N GLU A 263 -12.88 -22.05 11.41
CA GLU A 263 -12.56 -22.61 12.72
C GLU A 263 -13.76 -22.40 13.65
N ASN A 264 -14.48 -23.47 13.96
CA ASN A 264 -15.74 -23.41 14.73
C ASN A 264 -16.78 -22.49 14.04
N THR A 265 -17.08 -21.34 14.65
CA THR A 265 -18.01 -20.34 14.11
C THR A 265 -17.32 -19.15 13.48
N ARG A 266 -16.00 -19.18 13.35
CA ARG A 266 -15.13 -18.12 12.84
C ARG A 266 -14.76 -18.39 11.39
N ILE A 267 -14.92 -17.41 10.55
CA ILE A 267 -14.58 -17.46 9.11
C ILE A 267 -13.50 -16.40 8.87
N TYR A 268 -12.36 -16.84 8.42
CA TYR A 268 -11.21 -16.00 8.13
C TYR A 268 -11.00 -15.90 6.62
N PRO A 269 -10.63 -14.74 6.06
CA PRO A 269 -9.78 -14.73 4.87
C PRO A 269 -8.56 -15.61 5.14
N PHE A 270 -8.26 -16.54 4.24
CA PHE A 270 -7.22 -17.58 4.49
C PHE A 270 -5.88 -16.96 4.90
N THR A 271 -5.46 -15.88 4.25
CA THR A 271 -4.22 -15.18 4.54
C THR A 271 -4.15 -14.65 5.99
N LEU A 272 -5.26 -14.12 6.52
CA LEU A 272 -5.28 -13.60 7.89
C LEU A 272 -5.20 -14.72 8.94
N HIS A 273 -5.77 -15.90 8.64
CA HIS A 273 -5.58 -17.07 9.49
C HIS A 273 -4.13 -17.51 9.50
N GLU A 274 -3.53 -17.68 8.32
CA GLU A 274 -2.13 -18.07 8.18
C GLU A 274 -1.16 -17.07 8.84
N ASP A 275 -1.45 -15.79 8.76
CA ASP A 275 -0.66 -14.75 9.41
C ASP A 275 -0.67 -14.90 10.94
N GLU A 276 -1.85 -15.12 11.57
CA GLU A 276 -1.92 -15.36 13.02
C GLU A 276 -1.21 -16.66 13.45
N VAL A 277 -1.34 -17.73 12.66
CA VAL A 277 -0.64 -19.00 12.89
C VAL A 277 0.87 -18.81 12.75
N THR A 278 1.30 -18.09 11.73
CA THR A 278 2.71 -17.77 11.50
C THR A 278 3.30 -16.98 12.66
N ILE A 279 2.62 -15.92 13.11
CA ILE A 279 3.09 -15.13 14.25
C ILE A 279 3.27 -16.04 15.48
N ALA A 280 2.28 -16.85 15.80
CA ALA A 280 2.34 -17.71 16.98
C ALA A 280 3.48 -18.77 16.89
N LYS A 281 3.75 -19.27 15.68
CA LYS A 281 4.84 -20.22 15.41
C LYS A 281 6.20 -19.53 15.51
N GLU A 282 6.38 -18.41 14.82
CA GLU A 282 7.66 -17.69 14.75
C GLU A 282 8.05 -17.08 16.11
N LEU A 283 7.08 -16.61 16.91
CA LEU A 283 7.36 -16.16 18.27
C LEU A 283 8.06 -17.23 19.10
N LYS A 284 7.69 -18.50 18.96
CA LYS A 284 8.34 -19.60 19.69
C LYS A 284 9.82 -19.73 19.33
N THR A 285 10.21 -19.44 18.09
CA THR A 285 11.62 -19.51 17.65
C THR A 285 12.44 -18.32 18.15
N HIS A 286 11.79 -17.18 18.38
CA HIS A 286 12.45 -15.95 18.86
C HIS A 286 12.48 -15.81 20.39
N LEU A 287 11.78 -16.69 21.13
CA LEU A 287 11.84 -16.77 22.59
C LEU A 287 12.90 -17.80 23.01
N PHE A 288 14.13 -17.35 23.15
CA PHE A 288 15.27 -18.18 23.53
C PHE A 288 16.00 -17.58 24.74
N GLU A 289 16.72 -18.43 25.47
CA GLU A 289 17.53 -17.98 26.59
C GLU A 289 18.72 -17.15 26.11
N VAL A 290 18.96 -16.05 26.82
CA VAL A 290 20.04 -15.10 26.57
C VAL A 290 20.92 -15.08 27.81
N GLU A 291 22.23 -15.06 27.61
CA GLU A 291 23.16 -14.82 28.69
C GLU A 291 22.97 -13.39 29.22
N SER A 292 22.63 -13.28 30.48
CA SER A 292 22.39 -11.98 31.14
C SER A 292 23.69 -11.18 31.25
N VAL A 293 23.61 -9.90 30.94
CA VAL A 293 24.72 -8.95 31.04
C VAL A 293 24.31 -7.86 32.03
N ASP A 294 25.03 -7.73 33.13
CA ASP A 294 24.83 -6.61 34.04
C ASP A 294 25.29 -5.29 33.39
N VAL A 295 24.33 -4.42 33.12
CA VAL A 295 24.59 -3.12 32.46
C VAL A 295 24.44 -1.91 33.40
N GLU A 296 24.33 -2.12 34.75
CA GLU A 296 24.14 -1.00 35.68
C GLU A 296 25.26 0.04 35.62
N SER A 297 26.50 -0.39 35.54
CA SER A 297 27.65 0.50 35.36
C SER A 297 27.63 1.26 34.04
N LYS A 298 27.16 0.61 32.96
CA LYS A 298 27.03 1.18 31.63
C LYS A 298 25.90 2.22 31.59
N ILE A 299 24.77 1.95 32.25
CA ILE A 299 23.68 2.92 32.40
C ILE A 299 24.19 4.21 33.02
N LYS A 300 24.98 4.13 34.11
CA LYS A 300 25.57 5.33 34.74
C LYS A 300 26.52 6.10 33.82
N GLN A 301 27.29 5.40 32.98
CA GLN A 301 28.16 6.03 31.97
C GLN A 301 27.33 6.77 30.91
N VAL A 302 26.26 6.16 30.42
CA VAL A 302 25.35 6.75 29.43
C VAL A 302 24.59 7.95 30.04
N GLU A 303 24.11 7.84 31.29
CA GLU A 303 23.51 8.98 32.00
C GLU A 303 24.46 10.20 32.05
N PHE A 304 25.74 9.94 32.34
CA PHE A 304 26.75 10.98 32.35
C PHE A 304 27.02 11.58 30.96
N SER A 305 27.21 10.71 29.96
CA SER A 305 27.55 11.15 28.58
C SER A 305 26.42 11.93 27.90
N LEU A 306 25.17 11.56 28.17
CA LEU A 306 23.99 12.20 27.60
C LEU A 306 23.45 13.36 28.47
N ALA A 307 24.04 13.60 29.65
CA ALA A 307 23.59 14.56 30.65
C ALA A 307 22.09 14.36 31.02
N ILE A 308 21.67 13.12 31.21
CA ILE A 308 20.32 12.74 31.58
C ILE A 308 20.34 11.83 32.83
N THR A 309 19.18 11.61 33.41
CA THR A 309 18.99 10.60 34.48
C THR A 309 17.78 9.75 34.14
N TYR A 310 17.98 8.46 33.99
CA TYR A 310 16.90 7.49 33.81
C TYR A 310 16.17 7.26 35.14
N ASP A 311 14.87 7.09 35.07
CA ASP A 311 14.13 6.57 36.23
C ASP A 311 14.25 5.05 36.30
N GLN A 312 13.63 4.49 37.35
CA GLN A 312 13.74 3.06 37.62
C GLN A 312 13.08 2.23 36.48
N GLU A 313 11.90 2.61 35.99
CA GLU A 313 11.22 1.89 34.89
C GLU A 313 12.06 1.89 33.61
N GLN A 314 12.76 2.98 33.30
CA GLN A 314 13.67 3.05 32.16
C GLN A 314 14.94 2.20 32.36
N LYS A 315 15.52 2.19 33.57
CA LYS A 315 16.67 1.33 33.92
C LYS A 315 16.29 -0.14 33.83
N ASP A 316 15.13 -0.51 34.35
CA ASP A 316 14.59 -1.87 34.26
C ASP A 316 14.38 -2.30 32.82
N ALA A 317 13.86 -1.41 31.97
CA ALA A 317 13.69 -1.65 30.53
C ALA A 317 15.04 -1.86 29.83
N ILE A 318 16.03 -1.04 30.13
CA ILE A 318 17.39 -1.19 29.57
C ILE A 318 17.97 -2.53 30.01
N GLN A 319 17.95 -2.88 31.30
CA GLN A 319 18.46 -4.17 31.80
C GLN A 319 17.72 -5.34 31.13
N LEU A 320 16.39 -5.28 31.07
CA LEU A 320 15.57 -6.32 30.47
C LEU A 320 15.91 -6.60 29.00
N PHE A 321 16.25 -5.58 28.23
CA PHE A 321 16.70 -5.75 26.84
C PHE A 321 17.95 -6.63 26.74
N PHE A 322 18.87 -6.54 27.71
CA PHE A 322 20.07 -7.37 27.74
C PHE A 322 19.83 -8.77 28.31
N ASP A 323 18.73 -8.97 29.02
CA ASP A 323 18.35 -10.23 29.64
C ASP A 323 17.42 -11.10 28.80
N ARG A 324 16.79 -10.52 27.78
CA ARG A 324 15.74 -11.18 26.99
C ARG A 324 16.02 -11.15 25.50
N SER A 325 15.56 -12.18 24.82
CA SER A 325 15.59 -12.23 23.35
C SER A 325 14.45 -11.43 22.73
N PHE A 326 13.32 -11.30 23.44
CA PHE A 326 12.15 -10.57 22.95
C PHE A 326 11.53 -9.79 24.12
N MET A 327 11.29 -8.50 23.92
CA MET A 327 10.59 -7.67 24.89
C MET A 327 9.73 -6.58 24.21
N ILE A 328 8.77 -6.07 24.97
CA ILE A 328 7.92 -4.95 24.60
C ILE A 328 8.16 -3.78 25.53
N LEU A 329 8.35 -2.58 24.97
CA LEU A 329 8.41 -1.32 25.67
C LEU A 329 7.19 -0.49 25.32
N THR A 330 6.27 -0.31 26.24
CA THR A 330 5.05 0.46 26.04
C THR A 330 4.97 1.66 26.99
N GLY A 331 4.21 2.67 26.57
CA GLY A 331 3.99 3.87 27.38
C GLY A 331 3.42 5.01 26.56
N GLY A 332 2.79 5.94 27.22
CA GLY A 332 2.19 7.11 26.60
C GLY A 332 3.21 8.09 26.00
N PRO A 333 2.73 9.17 25.39
CA PRO A 333 3.60 10.23 24.87
C PRO A 333 4.38 10.91 26.00
N GLY A 334 5.66 11.18 25.76
CA GLY A 334 6.53 11.87 26.74
C GLY A 334 7.04 11.01 27.89
N THR A 335 6.82 9.69 27.88
CA THR A 335 7.36 8.76 28.91
C THR A 335 8.83 8.40 28.70
N GLY A 336 9.45 8.90 27.63
CA GLY A 336 10.88 8.68 27.39
C GLY A 336 11.22 7.39 26.66
N LYS A 337 10.28 6.74 25.94
CA LYS A 337 10.56 5.55 25.13
C LYS A 337 11.80 5.70 24.25
N THR A 338 11.84 6.76 23.44
CA THR A 338 12.98 7.03 22.53
C THR A 338 14.28 7.30 23.28
N THR A 339 14.21 7.93 24.46
CA THR A 339 15.39 8.17 25.32
C THR A 339 15.93 6.85 25.88
N THR A 340 15.04 5.92 26.26
CA THR A 340 15.40 4.57 26.70
C THR A 340 16.07 3.79 25.57
N VAL A 341 15.52 3.86 24.35
CA VAL A 341 16.13 3.22 23.15
C VAL A 341 17.51 3.78 22.87
N LYS A 342 17.71 5.10 22.98
CA LYS A 342 19.03 5.70 22.83
C LYS A 342 20.04 5.13 23.84
N GLY A 343 19.61 4.95 25.08
CA GLY A 343 20.43 4.28 26.08
C GLY A 343 20.79 2.84 25.74
N ILE A 344 19.82 2.06 25.28
CA ILE A 344 20.02 0.70 24.81
C ILE A 344 21.06 0.67 23.69
N LEU A 345 20.92 1.53 22.66
CA LEU A 345 21.82 1.59 21.52
C LEU A 345 23.25 1.98 21.92
N GLU A 346 23.43 2.96 22.83
CA GLU A 346 24.76 3.33 23.31
C GLU A 346 25.44 2.20 24.09
N ILE A 347 24.68 1.45 24.90
CA ILE A 347 25.22 0.30 25.63
C ILE A 347 25.52 -0.87 24.67
N CYS A 348 24.67 -1.09 23.64
CA CYS A 348 24.93 -2.12 22.63
C CYS A 348 26.26 -1.92 21.90
N LYS A 349 26.66 -0.69 21.58
CA LYS A 349 27.94 -0.38 20.96
C LYS A 349 29.13 -0.88 21.77
N ASP A 350 28.99 -0.87 23.10
CA ASP A 350 30.03 -1.31 24.03
C ASP A 350 30.00 -2.82 24.30
N VAL A 351 28.78 -3.39 24.41
CA VAL A 351 28.58 -4.79 24.79
C VAL A 351 28.65 -5.72 23.58
N TYR A 352 28.14 -5.24 22.44
CA TYR A 352 28.04 -6.00 21.21
C TYR A 352 28.57 -5.19 20.01
N PRO A 353 29.89 -4.86 19.96
CA PRO A 353 30.45 -3.92 18.97
C PRO A 353 30.33 -4.39 17.54
N ASP A 354 30.29 -5.71 17.32
CA ASP A 354 30.23 -6.30 15.97
C ASP A 354 28.78 -6.66 15.54
N SER A 355 27.78 -6.39 16.38
CA SER A 355 26.39 -6.77 16.10
C SER A 355 25.70 -5.81 15.16
N LYS A 356 24.89 -6.37 14.27
CA LYS A 356 24.05 -5.64 13.33
C LYS A 356 22.70 -5.29 13.95
N ILE A 357 22.54 -4.02 14.27
CA ILE A 357 21.30 -3.49 14.87
C ILE A 357 20.52 -2.76 13.79
N GLN A 358 19.29 -3.19 13.53
CA GLN A 358 18.37 -2.56 12.59
C GLN A 358 17.25 -1.85 13.34
N LEU A 359 17.07 -0.57 13.05
CA LEU A 359 15.91 0.20 13.49
C LEU A 359 14.88 0.26 12.37
N CYS A 360 13.60 0.12 12.71
CA CYS A 360 12.55 0.29 11.73
C CYS A 360 11.25 0.82 12.36
N ALA A 361 10.34 1.29 11.49
CA ALA A 361 9.02 1.75 11.87
C ALA A 361 8.02 1.49 10.73
N PRO A 362 6.70 1.47 10.99
CA PRO A 362 5.70 1.21 9.95
C PRO A 362 5.57 2.35 8.92
N THR A 363 5.96 3.57 9.25
CA THR A 363 5.85 4.74 8.36
C THR A 363 7.20 5.41 8.14
N GLY A 364 7.37 6.07 6.96
CA GLY A 364 8.60 6.80 6.62
C GLY A 364 8.93 7.89 7.62
N ARG A 365 7.92 8.63 8.09
CA ARG A 365 8.12 9.69 9.09
C ARG A 365 8.57 9.15 10.44
N ALA A 366 7.95 8.08 10.92
CA ALA A 366 8.36 7.47 12.18
C ALA A 366 9.81 6.95 12.07
N SER A 367 10.18 6.34 10.94
CA SER A 367 11.55 5.87 10.73
C SER A 367 12.56 7.03 10.65
N LYS A 368 12.26 8.12 9.92
CA LYS A 368 13.12 9.32 9.88
C LYS A 368 13.28 9.94 11.27
N ARG A 369 12.20 10.06 12.02
CA ARG A 369 12.24 10.55 13.40
C ARG A 369 13.09 9.67 14.31
N LEU A 370 12.93 8.36 14.20
CA LEU A 370 13.71 7.39 14.95
C LEU A 370 15.20 7.52 14.61
N ALA A 371 15.55 7.62 13.34
CA ALA A 371 16.94 7.85 12.89
C ALA A 371 17.54 9.14 13.47
N GLN A 372 16.82 10.26 13.41
CA GLN A 372 17.29 11.54 13.94
C GLN A 372 17.52 11.50 15.46
N LEU A 373 16.63 10.84 16.22
CA LEU A 373 16.71 10.81 17.68
C LEU A 373 17.73 9.80 18.19
N SER A 374 17.92 8.68 17.50
CA SER A 374 18.87 7.63 17.86
C SER A 374 20.27 7.85 17.27
N ASN A 375 20.39 8.70 16.25
CA ASN A 375 21.60 8.88 15.44
C ASN A 375 22.08 7.56 14.80
N CYS A 376 21.12 6.71 14.39
CA CYS A 376 21.35 5.43 13.72
C CYS A 376 20.39 5.34 12.51
N ASP A 377 20.79 4.60 11.47
CA ASP A 377 19.93 4.38 10.33
C ASP A 377 18.64 3.66 10.70
N SER A 378 17.54 4.14 10.16
CA SER A 378 16.23 3.53 10.32
C SER A 378 15.47 3.51 9.00
N ARG A 379 14.72 2.43 8.75
CA ARG A 379 13.94 2.23 7.52
C ARG A 379 12.48 1.94 7.85
N THR A 380 11.60 2.05 6.85
CA THR A 380 10.25 1.48 7.02
C THR A 380 10.31 -0.04 6.98
N ILE A 381 9.39 -0.72 7.68
CA ILE A 381 9.31 -2.18 7.63
C ILE A 381 9.16 -2.66 6.19
N HIS A 382 8.32 -2.02 5.38
CA HIS A 382 8.15 -2.36 3.96
C HIS A 382 9.44 -2.22 3.15
N SER A 383 10.21 -1.14 3.36
CA SER A 383 11.50 -0.94 2.70
C SER A 383 12.54 -1.97 3.16
N LEU A 384 12.54 -2.28 4.46
CA LEU A 384 13.45 -3.28 5.02
C LEU A 384 13.19 -4.67 4.42
N LEU A 385 11.92 -5.02 4.24
CA LEU A 385 11.49 -6.27 3.65
C LEU A 385 11.54 -6.28 2.11
N GLN A 386 11.96 -5.19 1.47
CA GLN A 386 12.01 -5.05 0.01
C GLN A 386 10.64 -5.34 -0.65
N TRP A 387 9.60 -4.68 -0.12
CA TRP A 387 8.25 -4.86 -0.64
C TRP A 387 8.12 -4.44 -2.10
N ASN A 388 7.66 -5.36 -2.94
CA ASN A 388 7.32 -5.10 -4.33
C ASN A 388 5.84 -4.70 -4.43
N LEU A 389 5.58 -3.51 -4.98
CA LEU A 389 4.23 -2.97 -5.11
C LEU A 389 3.42 -3.67 -6.22
N GLU A 390 4.07 -4.26 -7.22
CA GLU A 390 3.39 -4.82 -8.39
C GLU A 390 2.65 -6.12 -8.07
N ASP A 391 3.29 -7.00 -7.32
CA ASP A 391 2.77 -8.31 -6.94
C ASP A 391 2.45 -8.44 -5.45
N ASN A 392 2.71 -7.39 -4.66
CA ASN A 392 2.55 -7.36 -3.21
C ASN A 392 3.38 -8.42 -2.47
N SER A 393 4.54 -8.77 -2.99
CA SER A 393 5.48 -9.70 -2.40
C SER A 393 6.55 -8.98 -1.59
N PHE A 394 7.25 -9.74 -0.73
CA PHE A 394 8.38 -9.27 0.04
C PHE A 394 9.64 -10.01 -0.41
N GLY A 395 10.68 -9.26 -0.80
CA GLY A 395 11.95 -9.83 -1.23
C GLY A 395 12.69 -10.51 -0.08
N LYS A 396 12.54 -9.98 1.16
CA LYS A 396 13.07 -10.62 2.37
C LYS A 396 12.01 -11.51 3.01
N ASN A 397 12.36 -12.78 3.24
CA ASN A 397 11.47 -13.84 3.72
C ASN A 397 12.28 -14.97 4.37
N GLU A 398 11.69 -16.15 4.57
CA GLU A 398 12.35 -17.32 5.16
C GLU A 398 13.53 -17.85 4.31
N GLU A 399 13.49 -17.68 2.98
CA GLU A 399 14.52 -18.16 2.04
C GLU A 399 15.69 -17.15 1.90
N ASP A 400 15.37 -15.85 2.01
CA ASP A 400 16.37 -14.76 2.00
C ASP A 400 16.15 -13.85 3.23
N PRO A 401 16.57 -14.28 4.43
CA PRO A 401 16.35 -13.53 5.66
C PRO A 401 17.18 -12.24 5.72
N LEU A 402 16.80 -11.38 6.64
CA LEU A 402 17.55 -10.17 6.97
C LEU A 402 18.87 -10.54 7.64
N ASP A 403 19.90 -9.75 7.39
CA ASP A 403 21.22 -9.90 8.01
C ASP A 403 21.32 -8.98 9.25
N VAL A 404 20.65 -9.38 10.35
CA VAL A 404 20.52 -8.60 11.58
C VAL A 404 20.61 -9.47 12.83
N ASP A 405 21.24 -8.95 13.89
CA ASP A 405 21.29 -9.59 15.20
C ASP A 405 20.23 -9.02 16.14
N PHE A 406 19.91 -7.74 16.00
CA PHE A 406 18.90 -7.04 16.79
C PHE A 406 17.96 -6.25 15.86
N ILE A 407 16.67 -6.32 16.13
CA ILE A 407 15.69 -5.46 15.49
C ILE A 407 14.90 -4.67 16.53
N ILE A 408 14.76 -3.37 16.28
CA ILE A 408 13.99 -2.45 17.12
C ILE A 408 12.91 -1.84 16.24
N VAL A 409 11.64 -2.09 16.60
CA VAL A 409 10.48 -1.63 15.84
C VAL A 409 9.75 -0.56 16.65
N ASP A 410 9.78 0.69 16.20
CA ASP A 410 9.03 1.78 16.85
C ASP A 410 7.64 1.98 16.22
N GLU A 411 6.74 2.67 16.93
CA GLU A 411 5.34 2.88 16.55
C GLU A 411 4.61 1.57 16.20
N PHE A 412 4.89 0.50 16.96
CA PHE A 412 4.39 -0.85 16.67
C PHE A 412 2.87 -0.97 16.76
N SER A 413 2.17 -0.06 17.44
CA SER A 413 0.70 0.01 17.47
C SER A 413 0.06 0.13 16.07
N MET A 414 0.83 0.62 15.07
CA MET A 414 0.39 0.77 13.68
C MET A 414 0.64 -0.48 12.81
N VAL A 415 1.31 -1.50 13.35
CA VAL A 415 1.66 -2.73 12.61
C VAL A 415 0.48 -3.70 12.65
N ASP A 416 -0.01 -4.12 11.49
CA ASP A 416 -1.09 -5.10 11.38
C ASP A 416 -0.58 -6.55 11.41
N THR A 417 -1.51 -7.50 11.42
CA THR A 417 -1.20 -8.92 11.51
C THR A 417 -0.34 -9.39 10.33
N HIS A 418 -0.68 -8.97 9.11
CA HIS A 418 0.06 -9.39 7.91
C HIS A 418 1.51 -8.88 7.93
N LEU A 419 1.69 -7.58 8.15
CA LEU A 419 3.03 -6.98 8.14
C LEU A 419 3.93 -7.57 9.23
N PHE A 420 3.38 -7.86 10.41
CA PHE A 420 4.16 -8.49 11.48
C PHE A 420 4.51 -9.94 11.16
N ALA A 421 3.59 -10.71 10.58
CA ALA A 421 3.88 -12.07 10.13
C ALA A 421 5.02 -12.10 9.10
N GLN A 422 5.00 -11.19 8.12
CA GLN A 422 6.07 -11.08 7.11
C GLN A 422 7.40 -10.64 7.73
N LEU A 423 7.37 -9.71 8.70
CA LEU A 423 8.58 -9.30 9.41
C LEU A 423 9.21 -10.48 10.14
N LEU A 424 8.43 -11.25 10.91
CA LEU A 424 8.95 -12.41 11.64
C LEU A 424 9.52 -13.48 10.74
N LYS A 425 8.89 -13.76 9.59
CA LYS A 425 9.43 -14.69 8.58
C LYS A 425 10.79 -14.29 8.03
N ALA A 426 11.03 -12.98 7.92
CA ALA A 426 12.27 -12.45 7.38
C ALA A 426 13.39 -12.33 8.43
N LEU A 427 13.10 -12.52 9.72
CA LEU A 427 14.12 -12.45 10.75
C LEU A 427 14.92 -13.75 10.83
N PRO A 428 16.26 -13.67 10.98
CA PRO A 428 17.07 -14.84 11.20
C PRO A 428 16.76 -15.45 12.57
N GLN A 429 16.96 -16.76 12.69
CA GLN A 429 16.87 -17.42 13.99
C GLN A 429 17.84 -16.74 14.97
N ARG A 430 17.40 -16.55 16.23
CA ARG A 430 18.16 -15.85 17.29
C ARG A 430 18.33 -14.34 17.10
N CYS A 431 17.58 -13.70 16.20
CA CYS A 431 17.46 -12.25 16.24
C CYS A 431 16.77 -11.81 17.51
N ARG A 432 17.33 -10.83 18.21
CA ARG A 432 16.67 -10.21 19.39
C ARG A 432 15.71 -9.12 18.93
N ILE A 433 14.54 -9.05 19.56
CA ILE A 433 13.43 -8.20 19.14
C ILE A 433 13.01 -7.25 20.26
N LEU A 434 12.99 -5.96 19.96
CA LEU A 434 12.37 -4.94 20.80
C LEU A 434 11.22 -4.27 20.04
N LEU A 435 10.01 -4.42 20.54
CA LEU A 435 8.84 -3.72 20.03
C LEU A 435 8.51 -2.52 20.92
N ILE A 436 8.30 -1.36 20.30
CA ILE A 436 8.00 -0.11 21.00
C ILE A 436 6.67 0.41 20.52
N GLY A 437 5.75 0.71 21.43
CA GLY A 437 4.44 1.20 21.03
C GLY A 437 3.69 1.89 22.17
N ASP A 438 2.44 2.19 21.89
CA ASP A 438 1.48 2.72 22.85
C ASP A 438 0.13 2.04 22.57
N GLU A 439 -0.28 1.14 23.45
CA GLU A 439 -1.49 0.33 23.30
C GLU A 439 -2.80 1.14 23.38
N ASP A 440 -2.73 2.37 23.91
CA ASP A 440 -3.88 3.27 24.00
C ASP A 440 -4.07 4.13 22.74
N GLN A 441 -3.07 4.18 21.84
CA GLN A 441 -3.20 4.84 20.54
C GLN A 441 -4.09 4.07 19.57
N LEU A 442 -4.36 4.70 18.42
CA LEU A 442 -5.07 4.06 17.32
C LEU A 442 -4.32 2.80 16.87
N GLU A 443 -5.07 1.75 16.66
CA GLU A 443 -4.60 0.49 16.10
C GLU A 443 -4.20 0.65 14.62
N SER A 444 -3.61 -0.40 14.06
CA SER A 444 -3.26 -0.49 12.64
C SER A 444 -4.46 -0.22 11.73
N VAL A 445 -4.20 0.23 10.50
CA VAL A 445 -5.27 0.35 9.48
C VAL A 445 -5.73 -1.03 9.02
N GLY A 446 -4.80 -1.97 8.85
CA GLY A 446 -5.11 -3.37 8.52
C GLY A 446 -5.70 -4.16 9.68
N PRO A 447 -6.18 -5.38 9.42
CA PRO A 447 -6.75 -6.27 10.42
C PRO A 447 -5.76 -6.68 11.51
N GLY A 448 -6.28 -6.87 12.72
CA GLY A 448 -5.51 -7.30 13.88
C GLY A 448 -5.32 -6.20 14.92
N LYS A 449 -4.88 -6.60 16.10
CA LYS A 449 -4.47 -5.75 17.24
C LYS A 449 -3.23 -6.35 17.89
N VAL A 450 -2.21 -6.53 17.08
CA VAL A 450 -1.03 -7.33 17.40
C VAL A 450 -0.37 -6.91 18.70
N LEU A 451 -0.10 -5.62 18.90
CA LEU A 451 0.53 -5.13 20.14
C LEU A 451 -0.30 -5.50 21.38
N GLU A 452 -1.61 -5.30 21.33
CA GLU A 452 -2.51 -5.62 22.45
C GLU A 452 -2.55 -7.13 22.71
N ASP A 453 -2.62 -7.96 21.66
CA ASP A 453 -2.65 -9.42 21.76
C ASP A 453 -1.33 -9.97 22.31
N LEU A 454 -0.18 -9.41 21.91
CA LEU A 454 1.13 -9.78 22.45
C LEU A 454 1.24 -9.45 23.93
N ILE A 455 0.86 -8.23 24.34
CA ILE A 455 0.89 -7.82 25.76
C ILE A 455 -0.05 -8.70 26.57
N LYS A 456 -1.28 -8.93 26.11
CA LYS A 456 -2.28 -9.74 26.83
C LYS A 456 -1.99 -11.24 26.85
N SER A 457 -1.11 -11.72 25.99
CA SER A 457 -0.69 -13.13 26.02
C SER A 457 0.12 -13.48 27.28
N ASP A 458 0.71 -12.47 27.93
CA ASP A 458 1.56 -12.63 29.10
C ASP A 458 2.74 -13.60 28.86
N VAL A 459 3.20 -13.68 27.62
CA VAL A 459 4.31 -14.55 27.18
C VAL A 459 5.57 -13.75 26.96
N ILE A 460 5.43 -12.48 26.57
CA ILE A 460 6.55 -11.59 26.27
C ILE A 460 6.69 -10.58 27.41
N ASP A 461 7.89 -10.48 27.96
CA ASP A 461 8.19 -9.51 29.00
C ASP A 461 7.92 -8.09 28.51
N THR A 462 7.03 -7.37 29.22
CA THR A 462 6.59 -6.02 28.85
C THR A 462 6.92 -5.04 29.95
N VAL A 463 7.58 -3.94 29.58
CA VAL A 463 7.81 -2.80 30.49
C VAL A 463 6.89 -1.64 30.10
N HIS A 464 6.10 -1.20 31.11
CA HIS A 464 5.19 -0.06 30.96
C HIS A 464 5.83 1.19 31.57
N LEU A 465 6.26 2.16 30.74
CA LEU A 465 6.74 3.45 31.20
C LEU A 465 5.55 4.34 31.59
N LYS A 466 5.42 4.60 32.89
CA LYS A 466 4.31 5.39 33.46
C LYS A 466 4.70 6.83 33.74
N LYS A 467 5.98 7.06 34.10
CA LYS A 467 6.47 8.39 34.44
C LYS A 467 6.65 9.25 33.20
N ILE A 468 6.18 10.47 33.26
CA ILE A 468 6.17 11.39 32.15
C ILE A 468 7.25 12.46 32.38
N PHE A 469 8.14 12.63 31.38
CA PHE A 469 9.28 13.57 31.41
C PHE A 469 9.05 14.81 30.52
N ARG A 470 7.91 14.89 29.86
CA ARG A 470 7.59 16.02 28.97
C ARG A 470 7.49 17.29 29.80
N GLN A 471 8.40 18.22 29.54
CA GLN A 471 8.65 19.54 30.13
C GLN A 471 7.65 20.00 31.21
N SER A 472 8.14 20.06 32.46
CA SER A 472 7.41 20.38 33.68
C SER A 472 6.30 19.37 34.02
N SER A 473 6.46 18.74 35.17
CA SER A 473 5.38 18.09 35.93
C SER A 473 4.20 19.04 36.03
N GLY A 474 3.18 18.89 35.16
CA GLY A 474 2.02 19.77 35.13
C GLY A 474 1.52 20.20 33.77
N SER A 475 2.05 19.67 32.63
CA SER A 475 1.45 19.95 31.34
C SER A 475 0.03 19.36 31.26
N GLY A 476 -0.97 20.19 31.12
CA GLY A 476 -2.38 19.79 31.00
C GLY A 476 -2.64 18.81 29.87
N ILE A 477 -1.85 18.85 28.80
CA ILE A 477 -1.94 17.86 27.69
C ILE A 477 -1.69 16.46 28.20
N VAL A 478 -0.71 16.30 29.05
CA VAL A 478 -0.32 15.01 29.62
C VAL A 478 -1.36 14.53 30.63
N THR A 479 -1.83 15.45 31.47
CA THR A 479 -2.90 15.17 32.42
C THR A 479 -4.15 14.73 31.69
N LEU A 480 -4.56 15.46 30.63
CA LEU A 480 -5.72 15.11 29.83
C LEU A 480 -5.55 13.75 29.12
N ALA A 481 -4.39 13.45 28.57
CA ALA A 481 -4.10 12.17 27.95
C ALA A 481 -4.23 11.01 28.96
N LYS A 482 -3.72 11.20 30.20
CA LYS A 482 -3.89 10.24 31.29
C LYS A 482 -5.36 10.08 31.67
N GLU A 483 -6.08 11.17 31.82
CA GLU A 483 -7.52 11.17 32.17
C GLU A 483 -8.38 10.46 31.12
N ILE A 484 -8.06 10.64 29.83
CA ILE A 484 -8.72 9.89 28.74
C ILE A 484 -8.43 8.39 28.87
N ARG A 485 -7.18 8.01 29.12
CA ARG A 485 -6.79 6.61 29.29
C ARG A 485 -7.51 5.96 30.47
N GLU A 486 -7.56 6.66 31.60
CA GLU A 486 -8.15 6.20 32.84
C GLU A 486 -9.68 6.41 32.92
N GLU A 487 -10.30 7.00 31.89
CA GLU A 487 -11.75 7.30 31.79
C GLU A 487 -12.26 8.20 32.92
N THR A 488 -11.40 9.06 33.43
CA THR A 488 -11.68 9.99 34.53
C THR A 488 -12.27 11.34 34.02
N THR A 489 -12.44 12.29 34.90
CA THR A 489 -12.94 13.62 34.55
C THR A 489 -11.83 14.42 33.84
N CYS A 490 -12.16 14.98 32.68
CA CYS A 490 -11.23 15.77 31.87
C CYS A 490 -11.05 17.19 32.42
N HIS A 491 -9.80 17.62 32.58
CA HIS A 491 -9.41 18.97 32.94
C HIS A 491 -8.75 19.69 31.76
N TYR A 492 -8.98 20.97 31.65
CA TYR A 492 -8.52 21.78 30.51
C TYR A 492 -7.73 22.97 31.04
N GLU A 493 -6.46 22.70 31.38
CA GLU A 493 -5.56 23.63 32.04
C GLU A 493 -4.15 23.50 31.42
N ASP A 494 -3.24 24.39 31.77
CA ASP A 494 -1.81 24.29 31.45
C ASP A 494 -1.47 23.91 30.00
N GLY A 495 -1.95 24.70 29.05
CA GLY A 495 -1.72 24.49 27.62
C GLY A 495 -2.83 23.71 26.92
N VAL A 496 -3.94 23.42 27.62
CA VAL A 496 -5.14 22.82 27.01
C VAL A 496 -6.31 23.79 27.14
N GLU A 497 -6.93 24.13 26.02
CA GLU A 497 -8.13 24.96 25.99
C GLU A 497 -9.27 24.23 25.25
N PHE A 498 -10.44 24.18 25.89
CA PHE A 498 -11.66 23.67 25.24
C PHE A 498 -12.55 24.84 24.80
N ILE A 499 -12.71 24.99 23.50
CA ILE A 499 -13.51 26.04 22.85
C ILE A 499 -14.85 25.42 22.45
N GLU A 500 -15.84 25.57 23.33
CA GLU A 500 -17.15 24.99 23.06
C GLU A 500 -17.87 25.73 21.94
N ARG A 501 -18.22 24.99 20.86
CA ARG A 501 -18.91 25.53 19.69
C ARG A 501 -19.86 24.48 19.10
N THR A 502 -20.97 24.99 18.54
CA THR A 502 -21.80 24.17 17.65
C THR A 502 -21.19 24.05 16.27
N THR A 503 -21.51 22.99 15.54
CA THR A 503 -20.93 22.70 14.20
C THR A 503 -20.84 23.91 13.27
N PRO A 504 -21.89 24.75 13.09
CA PRO A 504 -21.79 25.91 12.19
C PRO A 504 -20.78 26.97 12.63
N LYS A 505 -20.43 27.02 13.92
CA LYS A 505 -19.50 28.00 14.50
C LYS A 505 -18.10 27.49 14.74
N ILE A 506 -17.83 26.22 14.41
CA ILE A 506 -16.47 25.65 14.56
C ILE A 506 -15.49 26.36 13.63
N MET A 507 -15.88 26.60 12.38
CA MET A 507 -15.01 27.25 11.39
C MET A 507 -14.64 28.68 11.79
N ASP A 508 -15.62 29.49 12.23
CA ASP A 508 -15.37 30.87 12.66
C ASP A 508 -14.37 30.89 13.83
N ALA A 509 -14.62 30.04 14.84
CA ALA A 509 -13.70 29.92 15.96
C ALA A 509 -12.30 29.48 15.54
N LEU A 510 -12.22 28.47 14.67
CA LEU A 510 -10.93 27.99 14.17
C LEU A 510 -10.14 29.12 13.47
N ILE A 511 -10.79 29.87 12.57
CA ILE A 511 -10.18 31.00 11.86
C ILE A 511 -9.67 32.06 12.86
N ASP A 512 -10.46 32.41 13.87
CA ASP A 512 -10.07 33.40 14.87
C ASP A 512 -8.80 33.02 15.64
N TYR A 513 -8.62 31.73 15.93
CA TYR A 513 -7.44 31.24 16.67
C TYR A 513 -6.22 31.03 15.78
N VAL A 514 -6.39 30.57 14.54
CA VAL A 514 -5.23 30.22 13.69
C VAL A 514 -4.65 31.38 12.90
N LYS A 515 -5.40 32.48 12.68
CA LYS A 515 -5.01 33.59 11.78
C LYS A 515 -3.68 34.24 12.11
N ASP A 516 -3.28 34.26 13.40
CA ASP A 516 -2.06 34.88 13.90
C ASP A 516 -0.99 33.82 14.26
N MET A 517 -1.19 32.54 13.93
CA MET A 517 -0.27 31.46 14.28
C MET A 517 0.71 31.14 13.15
N ASP A 518 1.88 30.65 13.54
CA ASP A 518 2.88 30.13 12.64
C ASP A 518 2.42 28.76 12.10
N LEU A 519 2.30 28.64 10.77
CA LEU A 519 1.81 27.47 10.05
C LEU A 519 2.68 26.22 10.22
N ASP A 520 3.98 26.40 10.41
CA ASP A 520 4.92 25.29 10.51
C ASP A 520 4.88 24.65 11.91
N SER A 521 4.48 25.42 12.91
CA SER A 521 4.38 24.97 14.30
C SER A 521 3.04 24.37 14.66
N MET A 522 2.00 24.49 13.82
CA MET A 522 0.65 24.02 14.12
C MET A 522 0.13 22.97 13.16
N GLN A 523 -0.83 22.18 13.65
CA GLN A 523 -1.60 21.24 12.84
C GLN A 523 -3.05 21.16 13.27
N ILE A 524 -3.97 21.21 12.30
CA ILE A 524 -5.39 20.99 12.53
C ILE A 524 -5.70 19.50 12.28
N LEU A 525 -6.38 18.87 13.22
CA LEU A 525 -6.79 17.46 13.17
C LEU A 525 -8.30 17.37 13.18
N ALA A 526 -8.89 16.69 12.20
CA ALA A 526 -10.32 16.45 12.14
C ALA A 526 -10.62 14.97 11.87
N PRO A 527 -11.75 14.44 12.40
CA PRO A 527 -12.05 13.01 12.29
C PRO A 527 -12.62 12.60 10.93
N MET A 528 -13.19 13.52 10.15
CA MET A 528 -13.92 13.21 8.92
C MET A 528 -13.53 14.14 7.76
N TYR A 529 -13.65 13.64 6.53
CA TYR A 529 -13.30 14.40 5.32
C TYR A 529 -14.41 15.39 4.94
N LYS A 530 -15.66 14.94 4.91
CA LYS A 530 -16.82 15.73 4.43
C LYS A 530 -17.54 16.46 5.57
N GLY A 531 -18.26 17.53 5.23
CA GLY A 531 -19.08 18.31 6.17
C GLY A 531 -18.50 19.70 6.45
N ALA A 532 -19.28 20.55 7.14
CA ALA A 532 -18.92 21.95 7.41
C ALA A 532 -17.67 22.12 8.29
N ALA A 533 -17.37 21.13 9.14
CA ALA A 533 -16.14 21.05 9.95
C ALA A 533 -15.28 19.84 9.53
N GLY A 534 -15.40 19.40 8.26
CA GLY A 534 -14.60 18.32 7.69
C GLY A 534 -13.27 18.81 7.11
N ILE A 535 -12.34 17.88 6.93
CA ILE A 535 -10.97 18.14 6.44
C ILE A 535 -10.99 18.93 5.12
N ASP A 536 -11.85 18.55 4.17
CA ASP A 536 -11.89 19.18 2.84
C ASP A 536 -12.31 20.65 2.95
N GLU A 537 -13.34 20.96 3.75
CA GLU A 537 -13.82 22.33 3.92
C GLU A 537 -12.84 23.16 4.76
N ILE A 538 -12.26 22.59 5.82
CA ILE A 538 -11.23 23.28 6.60
C ILE A 538 -10.04 23.65 5.71
N ASN A 539 -9.52 22.71 4.91
CA ASN A 539 -8.41 22.96 3.99
C ASN A 539 -8.77 24.07 2.97
N ARG A 540 -9.99 24.10 2.46
CA ARG A 540 -10.46 25.15 1.55
C ARG A 540 -10.46 26.53 2.21
N GLN A 541 -10.91 26.63 3.45
CA GLN A 541 -10.93 27.88 4.21
C GLN A 541 -9.52 28.32 4.61
N MET A 542 -8.67 27.38 5.02
CA MET A 542 -7.27 27.68 5.37
C MET A 542 -6.49 28.17 4.15
N GLN A 543 -6.76 27.61 2.96
CA GLN A 543 -6.15 28.12 1.73
C GLN A 543 -6.57 29.58 1.45
N VAL A 544 -7.85 29.93 1.66
CA VAL A 544 -8.31 31.31 1.50
C VAL A 544 -7.67 32.24 2.52
N LEU A 545 -7.49 31.77 3.75
CA LEU A 545 -6.93 32.57 4.84
C LEU A 545 -5.41 32.79 4.67
N PHE A 546 -4.65 31.72 4.48
CA PHE A 546 -3.19 31.73 4.51
C PHE A 546 -2.55 31.90 3.13
N ASN A 547 -3.24 31.45 2.08
CA ASN A 547 -2.75 31.52 0.72
C ASN A 547 -3.85 32.00 -0.25
N PRO A 548 -4.33 33.27 -0.10
CA PRO A 548 -5.37 33.80 -0.96
C PRO A 548 -4.91 33.88 -2.42
N LYS A 549 -5.89 33.85 -3.34
CA LYS A 549 -5.63 34.01 -4.77
C LYS A 549 -4.94 35.36 -5.04
N SER A 550 -3.84 35.31 -5.78
CA SER A 550 -3.07 36.49 -6.20
C SER A 550 -2.70 36.37 -7.68
N PRO A 551 -2.67 37.50 -8.44
CA PRO A 551 -2.15 37.49 -9.81
C PRO A 551 -0.67 37.09 -9.94
N GLN A 552 0.06 37.14 -8.85
CA GLN A 552 1.50 36.81 -8.77
C GLN A 552 1.76 35.33 -8.51
N LYS A 553 0.72 34.52 -8.22
CA LYS A 553 0.84 33.10 -7.92
C LYS A 553 0.19 32.26 -9.00
N ASN A 554 0.93 31.31 -9.50
CA ASN A 554 0.35 30.31 -10.39
C ASN A 554 -0.60 29.38 -9.61
N GLN A 555 -1.62 28.90 -10.30
CA GLN A 555 -2.56 27.93 -9.77
C GLN A 555 -2.92 26.89 -10.79
N MET A 556 -3.18 25.67 -10.33
CA MET A 556 -3.60 24.54 -11.18
C MET A 556 -4.79 23.83 -10.56
N LYS A 557 -5.76 23.46 -11.40
CA LYS A 557 -6.91 22.65 -11.00
C LYS A 557 -6.66 21.18 -11.30
N VAL A 558 -6.68 20.35 -10.25
CA VAL A 558 -6.56 18.89 -10.36
C VAL A 558 -7.82 18.25 -9.78
N GLY A 559 -8.65 17.69 -10.64
CA GLY A 559 -9.98 17.23 -10.24
C GLY A 559 -10.85 18.35 -9.67
N THR A 560 -11.24 18.24 -8.38
CA THR A 560 -12.01 19.26 -7.66
C THR A 560 -11.14 20.23 -6.85
N THR A 561 -9.85 19.94 -6.71
CA THR A 561 -8.90 20.72 -5.89
C THR A 561 -8.19 21.77 -6.74
N ILE A 562 -8.01 22.97 -6.21
CA ILE A 562 -7.21 24.03 -6.82
C ILE A 562 -5.96 24.20 -5.98
N PHE A 563 -4.80 23.86 -6.54
CA PHE A 563 -3.51 24.08 -5.92
C PHE A 563 -2.94 25.46 -6.32
N ARG A 564 -2.21 26.10 -5.41
CA ARG A 564 -1.50 27.36 -5.61
C ARG A 564 -0.07 27.25 -5.11
N GLU A 565 0.82 28.02 -5.68
CA GLU A 565 2.16 28.20 -5.10
C GLU A 565 2.05 28.66 -3.64
N ASN A 566 2.88 28.11 -2.78
CA ASN A 566 2.89 28.20 -1.32
C ASN A 566 1.74 27.47 -0.60
N ASP A 567 1.02 26.56 -1.26
CA ASP A 567 0.09 25.68 -0.57
C ASP A 567 0.84 24.62 0.26
N LYS A 568 0.37 24.39 1.49
CA LYS A 568 0.83 23.27 2.32
C LYS A 568 0.13 22.00 1.86
N VAL A 569 0.91 21.01 1.43
CA VAL A 569 0.39 19.77 0.85
C VAL A 569 0.99 18.54 1.51
N MET A 570 0.30 17.40 1.37
CA MET A 570 0.74 16.09 1.83
C MET A 570 0.78 15.12 0.66
N LEU A 571 1.81 14.30 0.59
CA LEU A 571 1.89 13.17 -0.33
C LEU A 571 1.10 11.98 0.21
N LEU A 572 0.38 11.28 -0.67
CA LEU A 572 -0.42 10.09 -0.36
C LEU A 572 0.15 8.79 -0.95
N LYS A 573 1.38 8.84 -1.47
CA LYS A 573 2.08 7.71 -2.08
C LYS A 573 3.54 7.70 -1.63
N ASN A 574 4.15 6.52 -1.54
CA ASN A 574 5.58 6.43 -1.30
C ASN A 574 6.33 6.66 -2.62
N LEU A 575 7.39 7.47 -2.58
CA LEU A 575 8.37 7.72 -3.63
C LEU A 575 9.76 7.47 -3.05
N PRO A 576 10.18 6.20 -2.92
CA PRO A 576 11.43 5.85 -2.25
C PRO A 576 12.67 6.43 -2.94
N ASP A 577 12.64 6.53 -4.27
CA ASP A 577 13.75 7.07 -5.07
C ASP A 577 14.02 8.55 -4.77
N GLU A 578 12.98 9.29 -4.36
CA GLU A 578 13.04 10.71 -3.98
C GLU A 578 13.17 10.91 -2.45
N ASP A 579 13.25 9.83 -1.69
CA ASP A 579 13.22 9.84 -0.21
C ASP A 579 12.00 10.61 0.36
N VAL A 580 10.84 10.51 -0.30
CA VAL A 580 9.58 11.11 0.14
C VAL A 580 8.50 10.04 0.28
N TYR A 581 7.78 10.07 1.39
CA TYR A 581 6.86 8.99 1.76
C TYR A 581 5.42 9.48 1.98
N ASN A 582 4.50 8.53 1.95
CA ASN A 582 3.09 8.78 2.26
C ASN A 582 2.94 9.42 3.65
N GLY A 583 2.31 10.58 3.67
CA GLY A 583 2.14 11.40 4.87
C GLY A 583 3.14 12.55 4.95
N ASP A 584 4.20 12.60 4.14
CA ASP A 584 5.14 13.73 4.15
C ASP A 584 4.43 15.02 3.73
N ILE A 585 4.69 16.09 4.47
CA ILE A 585 4.13 17.41 4.22
C ILE A 585 5.22 18.27 3.58
N GLY A 586 4.83 18.96 2.53
CA GLY A 586 5.67 19.91 1.82
C GLY A 586 4.92 21.16 1.45
N THR A 587 5.64 22.10 0.83
CA THR A 587 5.09 23.35 0.32
C THR A 587 5.27 23.41 -1.20
N ILE A 588 4.23 23.79 -1.92
CA ILE A 588 4.31 23.98 -3.37
C ILE A 588 5.20 25.17 -3.66
N VAL A 589 6.32 24.96 -4.34
CA VAL A 589 7.28 26.01 -4.70
C VAL A 589 7.05 26.56 -6.10
N GLU A 590 6.58 25.74 -7.04
CA GLU A 590 6.36 26.14 -8.42
C GLU A 590 5.18 25.38 -9.04
N ILE A 591 4.44 26.03 -9.92
CA ILE A 591 3.38 25.44 -10.75
C ILE A 591 3.59 25.82 -12.20
N ASP A 592 3.98 24.86 -13.05
CA ASP A 592 4.00 25.01 -14.50
C ASP A 592 2.68 24.49 -15.10
N SER A 593 1.75 25.42 -15.35
CA SER A 593 0.46 25.10 -15.96
C SER A 593 0.55 24.68 -17.43
N LYS A 594 1.69 24.92 -18.12
CA LYS A 594 1.89 24.52 -19.52
C LYS A 594 2.29 23.05 -19.62
N GLN A 595 3.15 22.61 -18.68
CA GLN A 595 3.62 21.23 -18.61
C GLN A 595 2.76 20.36 -17.70
N ASN A 596 1.78 20.93 -16.97
CA ASN A 596 0.99 20.27 -15.93
C ASN A 596 1.88 19.65 -14.85
N VAL A 597 2.84 20.42 -14.35
CA VAL A 597 3.77 20.00 -13.28
C VAL A 597 3.58 20.89 -12.06
N ILE A 598 3.60 20.26 -10.87
CA ILE A 598 3.65 20.92 -9.57
C ILE A 598 4.92 20.47 -8.87
N SER A 599 5.79 21.41 -8.53
CA SER A 599 7.02 21.17 -7.74
C SER A 599 6.74 21.42 -6.27
N VAL A 600 7.06 20.43 -5.43
CA VAL A 600 6.82 20.45 -3.97
C VAL A 600 8.13 20.30 -3.23
N ASP A 601 8.43 21.23 -2.32
CA ASP A 601 9.54 21.12 -1.38
C ASP A 601 9.10 20.39 -0.12
N PHE A 602 9.66 19.19 0.11
CA PHE A 602 9.46 18.37 1.31
C PHE A 602 10.57 18.54 2.36
N THR A 603 11.34 19.63 2.29
CA THR A 603 12.49 19.92 3.17
C THR A 603 13.73 19.08 2.82
N ASN A 604 13.58 17.82 2.48
CA ASN A 604 14.69 16.91 2.12
C ASN A 604 14.94 16.89 0.60
N ALA A 605 13.89 17.04 -0.19
CA ALA A 605 13.91 17.00 -1.63
C ALA A 605 12.82 17.88 -2.24
N ILE A 606 13.11 18.47 -3.40
CA ILE A 606 12.10 19.09 -4.25
C ILE A 606 11.70 18.06 -5.29
N VAL A 607 10.41 17.73 -5.33
CA VAL A 607 9.87 16.68 -6.22
C VAL A 607 8.85 17.27 -7.18
N ASP A 608 9.00 16.91 -8.46
CA ASP A 608 8.12 17.33 -9.53
C ASP A 608 7.00 16.30 -9.76
N PHE A 609 5.76 16.73 -9.61
CA PHE A 609 4.58 15.90 -9.83
C PHE A 609 3.94 16.23 -11.16
N SER A 610 3.99 15.27 -12.10
CA SER A 610 3.29 15.33 -13.37
C SER A 610 1.86 14.82 -13.28
N THR A 611 1.10 14.87 -14.38
CA THR A 611 -0.34 14.60 -14.46
C THR A 611 -0.81 13.36 -13.72
N ASP A 612 -0.06 12.25 -13.80
CA ASP A 612 -0.46 10.96 -13.20
C ASP A 612 -0.24 10.92 -11.68
N PHE A 613 0.67 11.74 -11.17
CA PHE A 613 1.02 11.80 -9.74
C PHE A 613 0.32 12.92 -8.98
N LEU A 614 -0.26 13.91 -9.67
CA LEU A 614 -0.95 15.04 -9.05
C LEU A 614 -2.12 14.62 -8.13
N TYR A 615 -2.77 13.49 -8.42
CA TYR A 615 -3.87 12.97 -7.59
C TYR A 615 -3.43 12.46 -6.23
N TYR A 616 -2.13 12.23 -6.03
CA TYR A 616 -1.56 11.84 -4.75
C TYR A 616 -1.20 13.03 -3.85
N LEU A 617 -1.38 14.27 -4.33
CA LEU A 617 -1.24 15.48 -3.51
C LEU A 617 -2.58 15.88 -2.91
N LYS A 618 -2.58 16.27 -1.64
CA LYS A 618 -3.72 16.85 -0.93
C LYS A 618 -3.27 18.04 -0.09
N HIS A 619 -4.15 19.02 0.13
CA HIS A 619 -3.88 20.06 1.10
C HIS A 619 -3.68 19.49 2.50
N ALA A 620 -2.82 20.11 3.31
CA ALA A 620 -2.38 19.57 4.59
C ALA A 620 -2.42 20.57 5.76
N TRP A 621 -3.16 21.66 5.66
CA TRP A 621 -3.44 22.50 6.84
C TRP A 621 -4.30 21.74 7.86
N CYS A 622 -5.25 20.95 7.39
CA CYS A 622 -6.03 20.01 8.17
C CYS A 622 -5.82 18.60 7.65
N ILE A 623 -5.54 17.66 8.55
CA ILE A 623 -5.37 16.23 8.22
C ILE A 623 -6.21 15.36 9.15
N SER A 624 -6.40 14.08 8.79
CA SER A 624 -7.04 13.13 9.69
C SER A 624 -6.11 12.74 10.85
N VAL A 625 -6.69 12.34 11.97
CA VAL A 625 -5.92 11.86 13.13
C VAL A 625 -5.04 10.66 12.76
N HIS A 626 -5.53 9.74 11.90
CA HIS A 626 -4.73 8.62 11.39
C HIS A 626 -3.46 9.08 10.66
N LYS A 627 -3.56 10.16 9.86
CA LYS A 627 -2.41 10.71 9.13
C LYS A 627 -1.45 11.52 10.01
N SER A 628 -1.81 11.80 11.25
CA SER A 628 -0.94 12.44 12.22
C SER A 628 -0.12 11.48 13.08
N GLN A 629 -0.38 10.17 12.98
CA GLN A 629 0.38 9.15 13.70
C GLN A 629 1.87 9.23 13.34
N GLY A 630 2.75 8.98 14.30
CA GLY A 630 4.20 9.13 14.15
C GLY A 630 4.70 10.61 14.19
N ASN A 631 3.80 11.60 14.22
CA ASN A 631 4.16 13.03 14.25
C ASN A 631 3.80 13.68 15.57
N GLU A 632 4.48 14.80 15.87
CA GLU A 632 4.15 15.69 16.98
C GLU A 632 4.29 17.15 16.52
N TYR A 633 3.40 17.99 17.01
CA TYR A 633 3.33 19.41 16.64
C TYR A 633 3.39 20.29 17.89
N GLN A 634 3.94 21.50 17.77
CA GLN A 634 3.98 22.41 18.92
C GLN A 634 2.56 22.77 19.37
N THR A 635 1.68 23.05 18.41
CA THR A 635 0.26 23.37 18.64
C THR A 635 -0.65 22.46 17.83
N VAL A 636 -1.67 21.90 18.46
CA VAL A 636 -2.70 21.07 17.79
C VAL A 636 -4.07 21.67 18.00
N PHE A 637 -4.85 21.75 16.92
CA PHE A 637 -6.28 22.02 16.94
C PHE A 637 -7.03 20.72 16.67
N CYS A 638 -7.79 20.23 17.65
CA CYS A 638 -8.58 19.01 17.55
C CYS A 638 -10.06 19.36 17.37
N ILE A 639 -10.67 18.94 16.25
CA ILE A 639 -12.06 19.22 15.92
C ILE A 639 -12.98 18.13 16.46
N VAL A 640 -14.00 18.54 17.24
CA VAL A 640 -15.01 17.65 17.85
C VAL A 640 -16.41 18.01 17.34
N ASP A 641 -16.75 17.50 16.15
CA ASP A 641 -18.04 17.73 15.51
C ASP A 641 -19.05 16.63 15.85
N VAL A 642 -20.28 17.01 16.17
CA VAL A 642 -21.39 16.07 16.46
C VAL A 642 -21.71 15.14 15.28
N ASN A 643 -21.47 15.58 14.04
CA ASN A 643 -21.67 14.78 12.86
C ASN A 643 -20.65 13.63 12.75
N ALA A 644 -19.52 13.75 13.44
CA ALA A 644 -18.47 12.73 13.50
C ALA A 644 -18.60 11.79 14.71
N LYS A 645 -19.71 11.81 15.46
CA LYS A 645 -19.93 11.06 16.70
C LYS A 645 -19.52 9.58 16.59
N ASN A 646 -19.78 8.93 15.47
CA ASN A 646 -19.46 7.51 15.28
C ASN A 646 -17.99 7.22 15.03
N MET A 647 -17.20 8.24 14.69
CA MET A 647 -15.75 8.16 14.46
C MET A 647 -14.93 8.61 15.67
N LEU A 648 -15.54 9.41 16.56
CA LEU A 648 -14.89 9.93 17.76
C LEU A 648 -14.86 8.82 18.84
N GLU A 649 -13.91 7.91 18.73
CA GLU A 649 -13.63 6.88 19.74
C GLU A 649 -12.51 7.33 20.68
N LYS A 650 -12.45 6.75 21.89
CA LYS A 650 -11.45 7.06 22.91
C LYS A 650 -10.02 7.05 22.36
N ARG A 651 -9.64 5.99 21.62
CA ARG A 651 -8.28 5.86 21.03
C ARG A 651 -7.99 6.95 20.01
N LEU A 652 -8.99 7.37 19.21
CA LEU A 652 -8.82 8.46 18.26
C LEU A 652 -8.58 9.80 18.98
N LEU A 653 -9.38 10.08 20.02
CA LEU A 653 -9.22 11.30 20.83
C LEU A 653 -7.87 11.32 21.55
N TYR A 654 -7.50 10.22 22.18
CA TYR A 654 -6.19 10.06 22.82
C TYR A 654 -5.04 10.28 21.82
N THR A 655 -5.10 9.67 20.65
CA THR A 655 -4.08 9.85 19.60
C THR A 655 -4.00 11.30 19.16
N ALA A 656 -5.15 11.97 18.92
CA ALA A 656 -5.16 13.37 18.49
C ALA A 656 -4.51 14.30 19.53
N ILE A 657 -4.85 14.11 20.81
CA ILE A 657 -4.33 14.92 21.91
C ILE A 657 -2.84 14.69 22.12
N SER A 658 -2.41 13.42 22.02
CA SER A 658 -1.01 13.05 22.17
C SER A 658 -0.07 13.62 21.09
N ARG A 659 -0.62 14.20 20.01
CA ARG A 659 0.19 14.88 18.97
C ARG A 659 0.66 16.27 19.39
N ALA A 660 0.03 16.89 20.39
CA ALA A 660 0.41 18.22 20.86
C ALA A 660 1.62 18.18 21.78
N LYS A 661 2.56 19.14 21.58
CA LYS A 661 3.76 19.32 22.45
C LYS A 661 3.57 20.39 23.51
N LYS A 662 3.05 21.57 23.14
CA LYS A 662 2.94 22.73 24.03
C LYS A 662 1.53 23.21 24.23
N GLN A 663 0.74 23.27 23.15
CA GLN A 663 -0.62 23.79 23.17
C GLN A 663 -1.58 22.87 22.46
N LEU A 664 -2.75 22.70 23.05
CA LEU A 664 -3.86 21.92 22.51
C LEU A 664 -5.14 22.73 22.60
N PHE A 665 -5.76 22.98 21.46
CA PHE A 665 -7.07 23.59 21.36
C PHE A 665 -8.08 22.53 20.90
N ILE A 666 -9.11 22.29 21.69
CA ILE A 666 -10.21 21.38 21.33
C ILE A 666 -11.40 22.23 20.97
N ILE A 667 -11.84 22.19 19.71
CA ILE A 667 -12.93 23.04 19.21
C ILE A 667 -14.15 22.18 18.87
N GLY A 668 -15.28 22.41 19.51
CA GLY A 668 -16.52 21.71 19.21
C GLY A 668 -17.38 21.40 20.41
N ASN A 669 -18.01 20.23 20.42
CA ASN A 669 -18.98 19.85 21.44
C ASN A 669 -18.32 19.16 22.65
N ARG A 670 -18.30 19.84 23.79
CA ARG A 670 -17.66 19.36 25.01
C ARG A 670 -18.36 18.13 25.59
N SER A 671 -19.67 18.16 25.67
CA SER A 671 -20.46 17.03 26.20
C SER A 671 -20.25 15.76 25.37
N LEU A 672 -20.14 15.89 24.04
CA LEU A 672 -19.82 14.78 23.15
C LEU A 672 -18.40 14.25 23.45
N PHE A 673 -17.38 15.12 23.55
CA PHE A 673 -16.01 14.74 23.85
C PHE A 673 -15.93 13.93 25.14
N GLU A 674 -16.44 14.47 26.25
CA GLU A 674 -16.43 13.82 27.56
C GLU A 674 -17.24 12.51 27.58
N THR A 675 -18.34 12.45 26.81
CA THR A 675 -19.12 11.22 26.65
C THR A 675 -18.30 10.15 25.93
N GLN A 676 -17.63 10.51 24.86
CA GLN A 676 -16.85 9.55 24.06
C GLN A 676 -15.60 9.04 24.81
N VAL A 677 -15.00 9.87 25.62
CA VAL A 677 -13.88 9.45 26.51
C VAL A 677 -14.33 8.37 27.50
N ARG A 678 -15.54 8.48 28.05
CA ARG A 678 -16.09 7.55 29.06
C ARG A 678 -16.78 6.32 28.47
N LEU A 679 -17.08 6.34 27.16
CA LEU A 679 -17.68 5.19 26.51
C LEU A 679 -16.66 4.08 26.38
N LYS A 680 -17.02 2.89 26.89
CA LYS A 680 -16.26 1.67 26.57
C LYS A 680 -16.16 1.54 25.06
N LEU A 681 -15.02 1.08 24.57
CA LEU A 681 -14.81 0.86 23.14
C LEU A 681 -15.98 0.07 22.56
N LYS A 682 -16.73 0.70 21.65
CA LYS A 682 -17.90 0.09 21.02
C LYS A 682 -17.54 -1.09 20.14
N ARG A 683 -16.32 -1.10 19.64
CA ARG A 683 -15.78 -2.12 18.75
C ARG A 683 -14.43 -2.56 19.27
N ILE A 684 -14.39 -3.72 19.91
CA ILE A 684 -13.15 -4.43 20.19
C ILE A 684 -12.88 -5.30 18.98
N ARG A 685 -11.70 -5.16 18.37
CA ARG A 685 -11.29 -6.03 17.25
C ARG A 685 -11.31 -7.48 17.68
N GLN A 686 -11.86 -8.32 16.82
CA GLN A 686 -11.94 -9.76 17.02
C GLN A 686 -10.74 -10.42 16.35
N THR A 687 -9.88 -11.03 17.15
CA THR A 687 -8.66 -11.72 16.75
C THR A 687 -8.54 -13.02 17.56
N THR A 688 -7.79 -13.98 17.06
CA THR A 688 -7.44 -15.20 17.81
C THR A 688 -5.94 -15.30 18.11
N LEU A 689 -5.18 -14.28 17.77
CA LEU A 689 -3.72 -14.28 17.93
C LEU A 689 -3.30 -14.56 19.38
N GLN A 690 -3.93 -13.92 20.37
CA GLN A 690 -3.64 -14.17 21.77
C GLN A 690 -3.85 -15.65 22.15
N GLU A 691 -4.97 -16.27 21.72
CA GLU A 691 -5.29 -17.67 21.96
C GLU A 691 -4.21 -18.57 21.32
N ARG A 692 -3.81 -18.29 20.08
CA ARG A 692 -2.80 -19.06 19.32
C ARG A 692 -1.41 -18.97 19.94
N ILE A 693 -1.01 -17.79 20.39
CA ILE A 693 0.28 -17.59 21.08
C ILE A 693 0.31 -18.43 22.37
N TYR A 694 -0.75 -18.34 23.16
CA TYR A 694 -0.86 -19.11 24.40
C TYR A 694 -0.75 -20.61 24.14
N GLU A 695 -1.45 -21.12 23.14
CA GLU A 695 -1.43 -22.54 22.76
C GLU A 695 -0.09 -23.00 22.21
N SER A 696 0.59 -22.16 21.40
CA SER A 696 1.87 -22.50 20.78
C SER A 696 3.03 -22.58 21.78
N ILE A 697 3.02 -21.71 22.81
CA ILE A 697 4.19 -21.53 23.69
C ILE A 697 4.04 -22.29 25.00
N ARG A 698 2.83 -22.44 25.54
CA ARG A 698 2.61 -23.12 26.82
C ARG A 698 2.29 -24.62 26.71
N LYS A 699 2.01 -25.12 25.48
CA LYS A 699 1.93 -26.55 25.16
C LYS A 699 3.30 -27.05 24.65
#